data_c384b04eef43076919646c2562c4314e
#
_entry.id   c384b04eef43076919646c2562c4314e
#
_cell.length_a   1.000
_cell.length_b   1.000
_cell.length_c   1.000
_cell.angle_alpha   90.00
_cell.angle_beta   90.00
_cell.angle_gamma   90.00
#
_symmetry.space_group_name_H-M   'P 1'
#
loop_
_entity.id
_entity.type
_entity.pdbx_description
1 polymer ?
#
loop_
_entity_poly.entity_id
_entity_poly.type
_entity_poly.pdbx_seq_one_letter_code
_entity_poly.pdbx_strand_id
1 'polypeptide(L)'
;MRHTNRYLRTTVSAAVVGAAVFGFAGIAAAQEAPASVDDIIVTAQKREQSLQDVPIVVTTLSQEVLDGAGVQDIKDLQILTPGMTVTSTQSEASTTVRIRGAGTVGDNPGLESSVGVVIDGVYRSRNSVGFGDLGELSRIEVLKGPQGTLFGKNTSAGVINIITERPSFDPSVSAELTAGNYGAMGGSVSATGPLSDIIAGRIFVAHRERDGFYDVNVGDGPRTLTEDNTQDYWTGRGQLLILPSDEVSIRLIADYTKRDEFCCSAVQTRVGPTQAFIAALAAPNGPGQRPPVAGFGTVPFSRTAYSNRETPQEIEDMGLSAEATIDLPSLNATLTSQTSWRDWSFQQGMDLDYTGADILHRENDGSNGYGVDNLTQEFRLAGATDKFDWLVGLFATKEGVYRDDSYSYGADYNGFASFLLTATLPAAVGGPSPSRLGCFTNPQGFLVTAAAPNTPLCVVGAVAPSAAAPTFAAGKAYEDHYSQRSESVALFTNNTWRVTEAFDLNLGLRYTYDSKRLLGVQDNLGSNGAACGGALANQNPANRAPSAIPGTVNVGTPAAAVGLLCLPWSNPLYDNRRIQEKFSDTDISGTFKGSYRFNDAVMAYASYARGYKGAGYNMDRVQTGVTPDASLFFDAETVDSYELGVKTTLFNRSMLLNLTYFDQKFENFQLNTFLGTAFVVESIPELTSRGVDADMVWFTPVEGLMFQGGVTYTDAKYNDFTAADLSNPARFPALSLLPGARASFAPEWSLTGALAFDRSLGGGLRGGFNLSAKYSTDYNTGSDLLPYKDQEAFTVVNGRITIGSEDERWTIDVWGQNLLQEEYTQVGFAAPLQGTAFTNTTTPQANGTYYNIATDTATYNAYLGAPRTWGVTLKVKY
;
A
#
# COMPACT_ATOMS: atom_id res chain seq x y z
N MET A 1 -30.89 -5.62 18.76
CA MET A 1 -31.39 -4.46 18.01
C MET A 1 -30.70 -4.22 16.68
N ARG A 2 -29.60 -4.94 16.34
CA ARG A 2 -28.84 -4.79 15.07
C ARG A 2 -29.37 -5.64 13.90
N HIS A 3 -30.13 -6.71 14.12
CA HIS A 3 -30.72 -7.52 13.04
C HIS A 3 -31.88 -6.85 12.27
N THR A 4 -32.50 -5.81 12.82
CA THR A 4 -33.59 -5.09 12.15
C THR A 4 -33.09 -4.03 11.14
N ASN A 5 -31.83 -3.59 11.22
CA ASN A 5 -31.28 -2.60 10.28
C ASN A 5 -30.78 -3.22 8.96
N ARG A 6 -30.42 -4.52 8.93
CA ARG A 6 -30.02 -5.21 7.69
C ARG A 6 -31.13 -5.27 6.65
N TYR A 7 -32.37 -5.51 7.08
CA TYR A 7 -33.52 -5.57 6.16
C TYR A 7 -33.95 -4.23 5.58
N LEU A 8 -33.67 -3.11 6.24
CA LEU A 8 -33.97 -1.79 5.72
C LEU A 8 -32.91 -1.29 4.72
N ARG A 9 -31.64 -1.72 4.84
CA ARG A 9 -30.58 -1.36 3.89
C ARG A 9 -30.73 -2.08 2.55
N THR A 10 -31.10 -3.35 2.53
CA THR A 10 -31.36 -4.14 1.31
C THR A 10 -32.53 -3.62 0.48
N THR A 11 -33.55 -3.03 1.11
CA THR A 11 -34.70 -2.47 0.41
C THR A 11 -34.43 -1.11 -0.26
N VAL A 12 -33.46 -0.33 0.23
CA VAL A 12 -33.09 0.95 -0.41
C VAL A 12 -32.24 0.71 -1.65
N SER A 13 -31.33 -0.25 -1.65
CA SER A 13 -30.50 -0.60 -2.82
C SER A 13 -31.35 -1.11 -3.99
N ALA A 14 -32.42 -1.89 -3.72
CA ALA A 14 -33.35 -2.38 -4.74
C ALA A 14 -34.28 -1.27 -5.29
N ALA A 15 -34.58 -0.23 -4.50
CA ALA A 15 -35.51 0.83 -4.91
C ALA A 15 -34.86 1.88 -5.84
N VAL A 16 -33.55 2.13 -5.73
CA VAL A 16 -32.82 3.06 -6.58
C VAL A 16 -32.62 2.50 -7.99
N VAL A 17 -32.43 1.19 -8.12
CA VAL A 17 -32.26 0.50 -9.41
C VAL A 17 -33.61 0.38 -10.17
N GLY A 18 -34.72 0.28 -9.45
CA GLY A 18 -36.05 0.13 -10.07
C GLY A 18 -36.59 1.39 -10.78
N ALA A 19 -36.05 2.58 -10.50
CA ALA A 19 -36.55 3.84 -11.05
C ALA A 19 -35.88 4.24 -12.38
N ALA A 20 -34.71 3.68 -12.72
CA ALA A 20 -33.92 4.05 -13.90
C ALA A 20 -34.29 3.27 -15.19
N VAL A 21 -35.11 2.21 -15.10
CA VAL A 21 -35.34 1.26 -16.19
C VAL A 21 -36.49 1.67 -17.12
N PHE A 22 -37.26 2.72 -16.84
CA PHE A 22 -38.41 3.10 -17.69
C PHE A 22 -38.21 4.46 -18.34
N GLY A 23 -37.73 4.46 -19.59
CA GLY A 23 -38.11 5.50 -20.52
C GLY A 23 -37.09 6.17 -21.40
N PHE A 24 -36.20 5.47 -22.11
CA PHE A 24 -35.57 6.07 -23.32
C PHE A 24 -35.18 4.97 -24.32
N ALA A 25 -35.87 4.94 -25.45
CA ALA A 25 -35.46 4.12 -26.59
C ALA A 25 -34.70 5.02 -27.59
N GLY A 26 -33.39 4.99 -27.54
CA GLY A 26 -32.53 5.64 -28.52
C GLY A 26 -31.49 4.64 -29.06
N ILE A 27 -31.20 4.68 -30.33
CA ILE A 27 -30.28 3.77 -31.02
C ILE A 27 -28.86 4.14 -30.62
N ALA A 28 -28.19 3.32 -29.86
CA ALA A 28 -26.73 3.42 -29.60
C ALA A 28 -25.96 2.67 -30.70
N ALA A 29 -25.01 3.32 -31.35
CA ALA A 29 -24.03 2.65 -32.19
C ALA A 29 -22.99 2.00 -31.28
N ALA A 30 -22.75 0.70 -31.42
CA ALA A 30 -21.70 -0.01 -30.73
C ALA A 30 -20.33 0.50 -31.20
N GLN A 31 -19.45 0.82 -30.25
CA GLN A 31 -18.06 1.11 -30.53
C GLN A 31 -17.36 -0.21 -30.80
N GLU A 32 -16.91 -0.45 -32.03
CA GLU A 32 -16.15 -1.65 -32.37
C GLU A 32 -14.84 -1.68 -31.58
N ALA A 33 -14.48 -2.84 -31.03
CA ALA A 33 -13.18 -3.07 -30.42
C ALA A 33 -12.07 -2.82 -31.47
N PRO A 34 -10.90 -2.30 -31.07
CA PRO A 34 -9.85 -1.98 -32.02
C PRO A 34 -9.44 -3.22 -32.81
N ALA A 35 -9.68 -3.20 -34.11
CA ALA A 35 -9.34 -4.28 -35.02
C ALA A 35 -7.83 -4.31 -35.38
N SER A 36 -7.09 -3.29 -34.98
CA SER A 36 -5.67 -3.08 -35.28
C SER A 36 -4.92 -2.59 -34.05
N VAL A 37 -3.67 -3.03 -33.88
CA VAL A 37 -2.78 -2.54 -32.81
C VAL A 37 -2.40 -1.07 -32.96
N ASP A 38 -2.62 -0.46 -34.11
CA ASP A 38 -2.38 0.97 -34.34
C ASP A 38 -3.40 1.86 -33.63
N ASP A 39 -4.56 1.32 -33.28
CA ASP A 39 -5.63 2.04 -32.60
C ASP A 39 -5.39 2.17 -31.08
N ILE A 40 -4.29 1.57 -30.56
CA ILE A 40 -3.92 1.67 -29.14
C ILE A 40 -3.25 3.03 -28.89
N ILE A 41 -4.05 3.98 -28.43
CA ILE A 41 -3.61 5.34 -28.10
C ILE A 41 -3.23 5.43 -26.62
N VAL A 42 -2.13 6.11 -26.31
CA VAL A 42 -1.66 6.38 -24.94
C VAL A 42 -1.44 7.87 -24.71
N THR A 43 -1.53 8.29 -23.46
CA THR A 43 -1.24 9.65 -23.01
C THR A 43 0.02 9.72 -22.12
N ALA A 44 0.86 8.71 -22.20
CA ALA A 44 2.07 8.51 -21.41
C ALA A 44 3.08 9.68 -21.47
N GLN A 45 3.05 10.49 -22.52
CA GLN A 45 3.85 11.72 -22.63
C GLN A 45 3.01 13.01 -22.49
N LYS A 46 1.83 12.92 -21.83
CA LYS A 46 0.86 14.00 -21.71
C LYS A 46 0.39 14.55 -23.09
N ARG A 47 0.41 13.69 -24.10
CA ARG A 47 -0.09 13.86 -25.46
C ARG A 47 -0.65 12.53 -25.93
N GLU A 48 -1.69 12.58 -26.75
CA GLU A 48 -2.21 11.38 -27.43
C GLU A 48 -1.22 10.93 -28.52
N GLN A 49 -0.76 9.70 -28.42
CA GLN A 49 0.21 9.10 -29.35
C GLN A 49 -0.10 7.62 -29.51
N SER A 50 0.22 7.01 -30.65
CA SER A 50 0.19 5.56 -30.78
C SER A 50 1.18 4.93 -29.80
N LEU A 51 0.78 3.83 -29.15
CA LEU A 51 1.64 3.06 -28.23
C LEU A 51 3.00 2.68 -28.87
N GLN A 52 3.01 2.40 -30.18
CA GLN A 52 4.21 2.00 -30.89
C GLN A 52 5.18 3.15 -31.17
N ASP A 53 4.70 4.41 -31.12
CA ASP A 53 5.52 5.60 -31.35
C ASP A 53 6.20 6.13 -30.08
N VAL A 54 5.78 5.66 -28.91
CA VAL A 54 6.28 6.17 -27.62
C VAL A 54 7.48 5.34 -27.15
N PRO A 55 8.71 5.92 -27.03
CA PRO A 55 9.93 5.19 -26.65
C PRO A 55 10.05 4.98 -25.13
N ILE A 56 9.06 4.30 -24.53
CA ILE A 56 9.02 3.87 -23.12
C ILE A 56 8.21 2.58 -23.00
N VAL A 57 8.35 1.90 -21.86
CA VAL A 57 7.54 0.71 -21.53
C VAL A 57 6.21 1.15 -20.97
N VAL A 58 5.13 0.84 -21.69
CA VAL A 58 3.75 1.10 -21.26
C VAL A 58 2.92 -0.16 -21.47
N THR A 59 2.29 -0.64 -20.40
CA THR A 59 1.23 -1.66 -20.49
C THR A 59 -0.12 -0.92 -20.50
N THR A 60 -0.85 -1.04 -21.60
CA THR A 60 -2.17 -0.41 -21.77
C THR A 60 -3.26 -1.45 -21.61
N LEU A 61 -4.25 -1.15 -20.78
CA LEU A 61 -5.37 -2.02 -20.45
C LEU A 61 -6.67 -1.30 -20.82
N SER A 62 -7.38 -1.80 -21.84
CA SER A 62 -8.70 -1.28 -22.22
C SER A 62 -9.77 -1.73 -21.23
N GLN A 63 -10.95 -1.08 -21.27
CA GLN A 63 -12.07 -1.44 -20.40
C GLN A 63 -12.46 -2.92 -20.59
N GLU A 64 -12.50 -3.44 -21.81
CA GLU A 64 -12.87 -4.83 -22.10
C GLU A 64 -11.90 -5.82 -21.43
N VAL A 65 -10.60 -5.52 -21.45
CA VAL A 65 -9.58 -6.36 -20.80
C VAL A 65 -9.71 -6.30 -19.29
N LEU A 66 -9.93 -5.11 -18.72
CA LEU A 66 -10.13 -4.90 -17.28
C LEU A 66 -11.40 -5.61 -16.80
N ASP A 67 -12.52 -5.40 -17.47
CA ASP A 67 -13.80 -6.06 -17.18
C ASP A 67 -13.65 -7.58 -17.28
N GLY A 68 -13.04 -8.06 -18.36
CA GLY A 68 -12.80 -9.47 -18.60
C GLY A 68 -12.01 -10.16 -17.50
N ALA A 69 -10.98 -9.50 -16.97
CA ALA A 69 -10.16 -9.99 -15.87
C ALA A 69 -10.77 -9.80 -14.48
N GLY A 70 -11.90 -9.06 -14.38
CA GLY A 70 -12.58 -8.76 -13.13
C GLY A 70 -11.88 -7.70 -12.29
N VAL A 71 -11.19 -6.76 -12.92
CA VAL A 71 -10.52 -5.64 -12.25
C VAL A 71 -11.57 -4.63 -11.77
N GLN A 72 -11.60 -4.36 -10.48
CA GLN A 72 -12.48 -3.37 -9.86
C GLN A 72 -11.71 -2.23 -9.23
N ASP A 73 -10.52 -2.52 -8.69
CA ASP A 73 -9.63 -1.53 -8.09
C ASP A 73 -8.17 -1.71 -8.56
N ILE A 74 -7.28 -0.85 -8.08
CA ILE A 74 -5.85 -0.88 -8.47
C ILE A 74 -5.17 -2.19 -8.02
N LYS A 75 -5.62 -2.86 -6.96
CA LYS A 75 -5.03 -4.11 -6.47
C LYS A 75 -5.15 -5.24 -7.50
N ASP A 76 -6.25 -5.25 -8.23
CA ASP A 76 -6.53 -6.27 -9.24
C ASP A 76 -5.64 -6.12 -10.49
N LEU A 77 -5.10 -4.92 -10.76
CA LEU A 77 -4.25 -4.67 -11.94
C LEU A 77 -3.04 -5.60 -12.06
N GLN A 78 -2.56 -6.10 -10.93
CA GLN A 78 -1.40 -6.99 -10.93
C GLN A 78 -1.61 -8.30 -11.71
N ILE A 79 -2.87 -8.73 -11.94
CA ILE A 79 -3.19 -9.95 -12.73
C ILE A 79 -2.87 -9.75 -14.23
N LEU A 80 -2.88 -8.51 -14.70
CA LEU A 80 -2.67 -8.13 -16.10
C LEU A 80 -1.31 -7.46 -16.35
N THR A 81 -0.60 -7.02 -15.29
CA THR A 81 0.63 -6.24 -15.43
C THR A 81 1.82 -7.04 -14.91
N PRO A 82 2.70 -7.57 -15.80
CA PRO A 82 3.88 -8.31 -15.38
C PRO A 82 4.88 -7.38 -14.68
N GLY A 83 5.57 -7.89 -13.64
CA GLY A 83 6.52 -7.13 -12.83
C GLY A 83 5.89 -6.11 -11.88
N MET A 84 4.55 -6.09 -11.77
CA MET A 84 3.81 -5.30 -10.78
C MET A 84 3.36 -6.19 -9.62
N THR A 85 3.57 -5.71 -8.39
CA THR A 85 3.09 -6.34 -7.15
C THR A 85 2.34 -5.31 -6.32
N VAL A 86 1.15 -5.66 -5.85
CA VAL A 86 0.33 -4.82 -4.96
C VAL A 86 0.07 -5.58 -3.67
N THR A 87 0.32 -4.95 -2.54
CA THR A 87 0.12 -5.55 -1.22
C THR A 87 -0.53 -4.58 -0.27
N SER A 88 -1.43 -5.07 0.58
CA SER A 88 -1.99 -4.34 1.72
C SER A 88 -1.44 -4.94 3.02
N THR A 89 -1.18 -4.09 4.02
CA THR A 89 -0.71 -4.50 5.34
C THR A 89 -1.85 -4.47 6.35
N GLN A 90 -1.69 -3.74 7.44
CA GLN A 90 -2.63 -3.68 8.57
C GLN A 90 -3.95 -2.93 8.27
N SER A 91 -4.09 -2.35 7.10
CA SER A 91 -5.30 -1.65 6.66
C SER A 91 -5.31 -1.52 5.13
N GLU A 92 -6.46 -1.26 4.55
CA GLU A 92 -6.59 -0.90 3.13
C GLU A 92 -5.85 0.42 2.82
N ALA A 93 -5.81 1.35 3.78
CA ALA A 93 -5.05 2.60 3.66
C ALA A 93 -3.53 2.39 3.55
N SER A 94 -3.02 1.22 3.95
CA SER A 94 -1.60 0.86 3.85
C SER A 94 -1.28 0.04 2.59
N THR A 95 -2.07 0.18 1.53
CA THR A 95 -1.83 -0.50 0.26
C THR A 95 -0.72 0.19 -0.53
N THR A 96 0.16 -0.61 -1.12
CA THR A 96 1.32 -0.13 -1.90
C THR A 96 1.53 -0.90 -3.18
N VAL A 97 2.06 -0.19 -4.18
CA VAL A 97 2.42 -0.75 -5.49
C VAL A 97 3.94 -0.75 -5.65
N ARG A 98 4.44 -1.82 -6.24
CA ARG A 98 5.83 -1.99 -6.66
C ARG A 98 5.89 -2.34 -8.13
N ILE A 99 6.89 -1.81 -8.83
CA ILE A 99 7.16 -2.12 -10.24
C ILE A 99 8.65 -2.49 -10.35
N ARG A 100 8.94 -3.61 -11.02
CA ARG A 100 10.32 -4.12 -11.20
C ARG A 100 11.06 -4.32 -9.87
N GLY A 101 10.35 -4.74 -8.81
CA GLY A 101 10.90 -4.94 -7.46
C GLY A 101 11.15 -3.65 -6.66
N ALA A 102 10.93 -2.46 -7.22
CA ALA A 102 11.06 -1.19 -6.52
C ALA A 102 9.71 -0.66 -6.05
N GLY A 103 9.66 -0.18 -4.81
CA GLY A 103 8.48 0.39 -4.16
C GLY A 103 8.61 0.36 -2.64
N THR A 104 7.62 0.86 -1.94
CA THR A 104 7.64 1.06 -0.49
C THR A 104 6.53 0.30 0.22
N VAL A 105 6.66 0.13 1.53
CA VAL A 105 5.60 -0.36 2.43
C VAL A 105 4.87 0.85 3.04
N GLY A 106 3.54 0.85 3.02
CA GLY A 106 2.71 2.04 3.22
C GLY A 106 2.37 2.43 4.66
N ASP A 107 3.02 1.85 5.68
CA ASP A 107 2.60 2.03 7.09
C ASP A 107 3.07 3.34 7.73
N ASN A 108 3.79 4.19 6.99
CA ASN A 108 4.23 5.51 7.46
C ASN A 108 3.64 6.61 6.57
N PRO A 109 2.70 7.44 7.04
CA PRO A 109 2.07 8.48 6.22
C PRO A 109 3.02 9.61 5.79
N GLY A 110 4.17 9.78 6.46
CA GLY A 110 5.23 10.71 6.03
C GLY A 110 6.03 10.24 4.81
N LEU A 111 5.92 8.95 4.45
CA LEU A 111 6.59 8.34 3.32
C LEU A 111 5.72 8.46 2.06
N GLU A 112 6.28 9.04 1.01
CA GLU A 112 5.64 9.15 -0.30
C GLU A 112 5.80 7.85 -1.12
N SER A 113 5.02 7.67 -2.17
CA SER A 113 5.06 6.46 -3.01
C SER A 113 6.22 6.49 -4.00
N SER A 114 6.75 5.33 -4.40
CA SER A 114 7.69 5.22 -5.54
C SER A 114 6.97 5.04 -6.88
N VAL A 115 5.72 4.56 -6.85
CA VAL A 115 4.83 4.47 -8.02
C VAL A 115 3.75 5.54 -7.89
N GLY A 116 3.70 6.47 -8.83
CA GLY A 116 2.68 7.52 -8.85
C GLY A 116 1.34 6.99 -9.34
N VAL A 117 0.24 7.45 -8.74
CA VAL A 117 -1.11 7.23 -9.24
C VAL A 117 -1.67 8.55 -9.74
N VAL A 118 -2.18 8.55 -10.97
CA VAL A 118 -2.81 9.72 -11.60
C VAL A 118 -4.18 9.30 -12.11
N ILE A 119 -5.23 10.02 -11.76
CA ILE A 119 -6.59 9.77 -12.23
C ILE A 119 -7.10 11.03 -12.94
N ASP A 120 -7.41 10.92 -14.22
CA ASP A 120 -7.84 12.04 -15.07
C ASP A 120 -6.90 13.27 -14.98
N GLY A 121 -5.59 13.02 -15.02
CA GLY A 121 -4.57 14.08 -14.91
C GLY A 121 -4.27 14.54 -13.48
N VAL A 122 -5.07 14.15 -12.49
CA VAL A 122 -4.91 14.55 -11.08
C VAL A 122 -3.97 13.57 -10.35
N TYR A 123 -2.87 14.09 -9.86
CA TYR A 123 -1.90 13.35 -9.06
C TYR A 123 -2.47 12.96 -7.69
N ARG A 124 -2.26 11.71 -7.30
CA ARG A 124 -2.57 11.16 -5.97
C ARG A 124 -1.25 10.99 -5.19
N SER A 125 -1.12 11.71 -4.10
CA SER A 125 0.16 11.78 -3.36
C SER A 125 0.54 10.48 -2.63
N ARG A 126 -0.43 9.60 -2.42
CA ARG A 126 -0.24 8.27 -1.81
C ARG A 126 -0.96 7.21 -2.65
N ASN A 127 -0.45 5.98 -2.68
CA ASN A 127 -1.10 4.90 -3.40
C ASN A 127 -2.47 4.56 -2.82
N SER A 128 -2.61 4.63 -1.50
CA SER A 128 -3.85 4.41 -0.77
C SER A 128 -4.98 5.41 -1.10
N VAL A 129 -4.63 6.54 -1.71
CA VAL A 129 -5.59 7.55 -2.17
C VAL A 129 -6.06 7.23 -3.60
N GLY A 130 -6.84 6.20 -3.79
CA GLY A 130 -7.29 5.79 -5.13
C GLY A 130 -7.94 4.41 -5.15
N PHE A 131 -8.16 3.82 -3.98
CA PHE A 131 -8.79 2.51 -3.83
C PHE A 131 -10.30 2.64 -3.61
N GLY A 132 -11.02 3.06 -4.64
CA GLY A 132 -12.47 2.97 -4.73
C GLY A 132 -12.84 2.21 -5.98
N ASP A 133 -14.13 2.04 -6.26
CA ASP A 133 -14.58 1.56 -7.54
C ASP A 133 -14.13 2.53 -8.62
N LEU A 134 -13.33 2.05 -9.57
CA LEU A 134 -12.78 2.89 -10.63
C LEU A 134 -13.87 3.41 -11.59
N GLY A 135 -15.02 2.75 -11.61
CA GLY A 135 -16.15 3.08 -12.48
C GLY A 135 -15.88 2.71 -13.94
N GLU A 136 -16.59 3.39 -14.84
CA GLU A 136 -16.35 3.23 -16.27
C GLU A 136 -15.03 3.89 -16.66
N LEU A 137 -14.15 3.11 -17.24
CA LEU A 137 -12.81 3.53 -17.65
C LEU A 137 -12.71 3.59 -19.17
N SER A 138 -11.99 4.56 -19.68
CA SER A 138 -11.51 4.53 -21.06
C SER A 138 -10.34 3.53 -21.17
N ARG A 139 -9.35 3.65 -20.25
CA ARG A 139 -8.20 2.77 -20.16
C ARG A 139 -7.38 3.01 -18.91
N ILE A 140 -6.47 2.08 -18.61
CA ILE A 140 -5.38 2.28 -17.64
C ILE A 140 -4.05 2.10 -18.36
N GLU A 141 -3.11 3.00 -18.11
CA GLU A 141 -1.75 2.96 -18.63
C GLU A 141 -0.78 2.77 -17.46
N VAL A 142 -0.02 1.66 -17.46
CA VAL A 142 1.04 1.42 -16.47
C VAL A 142 2.39 1.70 -17.13
N LEU A 143 3.00 2.81 -16.72
CA LEU A 143 4.31 3.26 -17.20
C LEU A 143 5.37 2.69 -16.26
N LYS A 144 6.28 1.86 -16.78
CA LYS A 144 7.34 1.26 -15.98
C LYS A 144 8.62 2.09 -16.05
N GLY A 145 9.35 2.17 -14.94
CA GLY A 145 10.56 3.00 -14.81
C GLY A 145 10.29 4.48 -14.49
N PRO A 146 11.35 5.28 -14.26
CA PRO A 146 11.22 6.65 -13.78
C PRO A 146 10.46 7.57 -14.74
N GLN A 147 9.46 8.29 -14.21
CA GLN A 147 8.62 9.24 -14.95
C GLN A 147 8.73 10.68 -14.40
N GLY A 148 9.83 11.00 -13.71
CA GLY A 148 10.03 12.25 -12.99
C GLY A 148 9.89 13.51 -13.82
N THR A 149 10.21 13.46 -15.11
CA THR A 149 10.16 14.64 -16.01
C THR A 149 8.75 15.17 -16.19
N LEU A 150 7.78 14.32 -16.52
CA LEU A 150 6.41 14.72 -16.85
C LEU A 150 5.44 14.58 -15.70
N PHE A 151 5.61 13.55 -14.86
CA PHE A 151 4.72 13.30 -13.73
C PHE A 151 5.26 13.81 -12.40
N GLY A 152 6.54 14.16 -12.34
CA GLY A 152 7.16 14.80 -11.18
C GLY A 152 7.71 13.82 -10.15
N LYS A 153 7.85 14.31 -8.91
CA LYS A 153 8.34 13.51 -7.78
C LYS A 153 7.46 12.29 -7.52
N ASN A 154 8.00 11.30 -6.81
CA ASN A 154 7.26 10.11 -6.36
C ASN A 154 6.82 9.20 -7.51
N THR A 155 7.57 9.22 -8.59
CA THR A 155 7.40 8.37 -9.77
C THR A 155 8.72 7.70 -10.14
N SER A 156 9.54 7.36 -9.12
CA SER A 156 10.86 6.76 -9.28
C SER A 156 10.81 5.33 -9.85
N ALA A 157 9.74 4.58 -9.55
CA ALA A 157 9.55 3.22 -10.07
C ALA A 157 8.55 3.13 -11.24
N GLY A 158 7.64 4.10 -11.37
CA GLY A 158 6.63 4.12 -12.43
C GLY A 158 5.42 4.99 -12.15
N VAL A 159 4.41 4.88 -13.03
CA VAL A 159 3.11 5.58 -12.91
C VAL A 159 1.98 4.65 -13.32
N ILE A 160 0.89 4.68 -12.58
CA ILE A 160 -0.42 4.15 -12.98
C ILE A 160 -1.28 5.36 -13.37
N ASN A 161 -1.57 5.49 -14.65
CA ASN A 161 -2.37 6.58 -15.20
C ASN A 161 -3.75 6.04 -15.59
N ILE A 162 -4.78 6.46 -14.87
CA ILE A 162 -6.17 6.00 -14.99
C ILE A 162 -6.96 7.08 -15.71
N ILE A 163 -7.58 6.71 -16.80
CA ILE A 163 -8.39 7.59 -17.64
C ILE A 163 -9.84 7.09 -17.60
N THR A 164 -10.74 7.89 -17.00
CA THR A 164 -12.15 7.56 -16.91
C THR A 164 -12.90 7.98 -18.18
N GLU A 165 -14.05 7.36 -18.42
CA GLU A 165 -14.94 7.75 -19.50
C GLU A 165 -15.39 9.20 -19.36
N ARG A 166 -15.35 9.96 -20.47
CA ARG A 166 -15.77 11.36 -20.52
C ARG A 166 -17.29 11.49 -20.70
N PRO A 167 -17.91 12.61 -20.30
CA PRO A 167 -19.27 12.92 -20.68
C PRO A 167 -19.44 12.93 -22.22
N SER A 168 -20.53 12.33 -22.71
CA SER A 168 -20.89 12.27 -24.10
C SER A 168 -22.17 13.08 -24.39
N PHE A 169 -22.28 13.66 -25.59
CA PHE A 169 -23.51 14.24 -26.07
C PHE A 169 -24.50 13.19 -26.58
N ASP A 170 -24.03 11.94 -26.77
CA ASP A 170 -24.89 10.80 -27.08
C ASP A 170 -25.43 10.23 -25.77
N PRO A 171 -26.77 10.23 -25.55
CA PRO A 171 -27.33 9.70 -24.30
C PRO A 171 -27.09 8.20 -24.15
N SER A 172 -26.62 7.80 -22.97
CA SER A 172 -26.44 6.40 -22.62
C SER A 172 -26.66 6.22 -21.13
N VAL A 173 -27.23 5.08 -20.74
CA VAL A 173 -27.39 4.65 -19.36
C VAL A 173 -26.92 3.21 -19.25
N SER A 174 -26.08 2.92 -18.29
CA SER A 174 -25.66 1.56 -17.94
C SER A 174 -25.98 1.26 -16.48
N ALA A 175 -26.31 0.02 -16.19
CA ALA A 175 -26.52 -0.49 -14.83
C ALA A 175 -25.92 -1.89 -14.68
N GLU A 176 -25.34 -2.14 -13.52
CA GLU A 176 -24.74 -3.43 -13.17
C GLU A 176 -25.28 -3.92 -11.82
N LEU A 177 -25.54 -5.23 -11.71
CA LEU A 177 -25.87 -5.91 -10.48
C LEU A 177 -25.01 -7.16 -10.35
N THR A 178 -24.33 -7.31 -9.23
CA THR A 178 -23.45 -8.44 -8.93
C THR A 178 -23.88 -9.16 -7.67
N ALA A 179 -23.80 -10.50 -7.68
CA ALA A 179 -23.97 -11.34 -6.49
C ALA A 179 -22.94 -12.49 -6.53
N GLY A 180 -22.39 -12.86 -5.37
CA GLY A 180 -21.34 -13.88 -5.29
C GLY A 180 -21.27 -14.60 -3.94
N ASN A 181 -20.27 -15.47 -3.80
CA ASN A 181 -19.97 -16.09 -2.50
C ASN A 181 -19.45 -15.07 -1.49
N TYR A 182 -19.31 -15.46 -0.23
CA TYR A 182 -19.05 -14.56 0.91
C TYR A 182 -20.06 -13.43 1.03
N GLY A 183 -21.33 -13.71 0.74
CA GLY A 183 -22.37 -12.69 0.81
C GLY A 183 -22.16 -11.50 -0.14
N ALA A 184 -21.27 -11.61 -1.13
CA ALA A 184 -20.94 -10.50 -2.00
C ALA A 184 -22.15 -10.01 -2.77
N MET A 185 -22.43 -8.71 -2.65
CA MET A 185 -23.49 -8.02 -3.38
C MET A 185 -22.95 -6.65 -3.86
N GLY A 186 -23.40 -6.24 -5.03
CA GLY A 186 -22.98 -4.94 -5.53
C GLY A 186 -23.84 -4.46 -6.67
N GLY A 187 -23.76 -3.19 -6.95
CA GLY A 187 -24.40 -2.59 -8.11
C GLY A 187 -23.79 -1.25 -8.46
N SER A 188 -23.89 -0.89 -9.73
CA SER A 188 -23.50 0.44 -10.20
C SER A 188 -24.49 0.95 -11.24
N VAL A 189 -24.54 2.26 -11.38
CA VAL A 189 -25.30 2.96 -12.42
C VAL A 189 -24.42 4.08 -12.98
N SER A 190 -24.38 4.18 -14.30
CA SER A 190 -23.80 5.31 -15.02
C SER A 190 -24.80 5.87 -15.99
N ALA A 191 -24.80 7.19 -16.14
CA ALA A 191 -25.62 7.87 -17.14
C ALA A 191 -24.85 9.05 -17.73
N THR A 192 -24.90 9.21 -19.04
CA THR A 192 -24.32 10.36 -19.75
C THR A 192 -25.31 10.91 -20.77
N GLY A 193 -25.18 12.19 -21.07
CA GLY A 193 -26.00 12.82 -22.12
C GLY A 193 -25.86 14.34 -22.14
N PRO A 194 -26.48 15.00 -23.17
CA PRO A 194 -26.47 16.44 -23.32
C PRO A 194 -27.35 17.10 -22.25
N LEU A 195 -26.82 18.13 -21.60
CA LEU A 195 -27.58 19.05 -20.76
C LEU A 195 -27.95 20.33 -21.54
N SER A 196 -27.18 20.65 -22.58
CA SER A 196 -27.43 21.69 -23.59
C SER A 196 -26.59 21.39 -24.82
N ASP A 197 -26.69 22.23 -25.86
CA ASP A 197 -25.91 22.11 -27.11
C ASP A 197 -24.37 22.15 -26.87
N ILE A 198 -23.93 22.73 -25.76
CA ILE A 198 -22.50 22.90 -25.41
C ILE A 198 -22.11 22.24 -24.12
N ILE A 199 -23.02 21.59 -23.41
CA ILE A 199 -22.75 20.95 -22.11
C ILE A 199 -23.25 19.50 -22.13
N ALA A 200 -22.34 18.55 -21.89
CA ALA A 200 -22.68 17.17 -21.59
C ALA A 200 -22.36 16.84 -20.13
N GLY A 201 -23.14 15.97 -19.53
CA GLY A 201 -22.95 15.49 -18.17
C GLY A 201 -22.77 13.98 -18.12
N ARG A 202 -22.03 13.49 -17.11
CA ARG A 202 -21.97 12.07 -16.74
C ARG A 202 -22.07 11.95 -15.22
N ILE A 203 -22.80 10.96 -14.75
CA ILE A 203 -22.85 10.54 -13.36
C ILE A 203 -22.59 9.06 -13.26
N PHE A 204 -21.80 8.65 -12.26
CA PHE A 204 -21.53 7.26 -11.88
C PHE A 204 -21.72 7.11 -10.38
N VAL A 205 -22.39 6.02 -9.94
CA VAL A 205 -22.54 5.65 -8.54
C VAL A 205 -22.41 4.13 -8.43
N ALA A 206 -21.64 3.66 -7.46
CA ALA A 206 -21.47 2.24 -7.16
C ALA A 206 -21.55 1.98 -5.66
N HIS A 207 -22.04 0.81 -5.30
CA HIS A 207 -21.97 0.23 -3.97
C HIS A 207 -21.53 -1.23 -4.05
N ARG A 208 -20.62 -1.64 -3.16
CA ARG A 208 -20.13 -3.01 -3.05
C ARG A 208 -20.07 -3.41 -1.59
N GLU A 209 -20.56 -4.61 -1.27
CA GLU A 209 -20.43 -5.21 0.06
C GLU A 209 -20.06 -6.69 -0.05
N ARG A 210 -19.35 -7.19 0.95
CA ARG A 210 -18.93 -8.59 1.07
C ARG A 210 -18.59 -8.92 2.52
N ASP A 211 -18.97 -10.15 2.95
CA ASP A 211 -18.54 -10.71 4.24
C ASP A 211 -17.01 -10.93 4.31
N GLY A 212 -16.52 -11.18 5.51
CA GLY A 212 -15.09 -11.36 5.77
C GLY A 212 -14.47 -12.61 5.13
N PHE A 213 -13.18 -12.54 4.83
CA PHE A 213 -12.40 -13.69 4.37
C PHE A 213 -11.76 -14.49 5.48
N TYR A 214 -11.73 -13.96 6.70
CA TYR A 214 -11.15 -14.61 7.87
C TYR A 214 -12.22 -15.00 8.87
N ASP A 215 -12.11 -16.22 9.41
CA ASP A 215 -12.83 -16.65 10.59
C ASP A 215 -12.05 -16.20 11.83
N VAL A 216 -12.67 -15.48 12.74
CA VAL A 216 -12.00 -14.96 13.93
C VAL A 216 -12.46 -15.71 15.18
N ASN A 217 -11.51 -16.35 15.85
CA ASN A 217 -11.70 -16.85 17.20
C ASN A 217 -11.62 -15.66 18.18
N VAL A 218 -12.77 -15.30 18.70
CA VAL A 218 -12.93 -14.18 19.62
C VAL A 218 -12.35 -14.53 21.00
N GLY A 219 -11.47 -13.67 21.49
CA GLY A 219 -10.84 -13.83 22.79
C GLY A 219 -11.54 -13.10 23.93
N ASP A 220 -10.77 -12.82 25.00
CA ASP A 220 -11.23 -12.07 26.17
C ASP A 220 -11.23 -10.56 25.88
N GLY A 221 -12.39 -10.02 25.52
CA GLY A 221 -12.52 -8.59 25.17
C GLY A 221 -13.87 -8.23 24.59
N PRO A 222 -14.03 -7.00 24.10
CA PRO A 222 -15.30 -6.48 23.61
C PRO A 222 -15.67 -6.95 22.20
N ARG A 223 -14.78 -7.63 21.46
CA ARG A 223 -15.08 -8.12 20.11
C ARG A 223 -16.26 -9.08 20.11
N THR A 224 -17.17 -8.87 19.18
CA THR A 224 -18.33 -9.74 18.96
C THR A 224 -18.38 -10.35 17.55
N LEU A 225 -17.66 -9.75 16.60
CA LEU A 225 -17.60 -10.20 15.22
C LEU A 225 -16.68 -11.41 15.09
N THR A 226 -17.19 -12.46 14.43
CA THR A 226 -16.48 -13.71 14.17
C THR A 226 -15.86 -13.78 12.79
N GLU A 227 -15.87 -12.68 12.04
CA GLU A 227 -15.27 -12.53 10.72
C GLU A 227 -14.47 -11.24 10.63
N ASP A 228 -13.56 -11.15 9.64
CA ASP A 228 -12.72 -10.00 9.41
C ASP A 228 -12.32 -9.91 7.93
N ASN A 229 -11.79 -8.76 7.51
CA ASN A 229 -11.49 -8.45 6.12
C ASN A 229 -12.76 -8.38 5.27
N THR A 230 -13.76 -7.65 5.79
CA THR A 230 -15.02 -7.37 5.09
C THR A 230 -14.82 -6.29 4.03
N GLN A 231 -15.82 -6.06 3.21
CA GLN A 231 -15.87 -4.97 2.24
C GLN A 231 -17.24 -4.30 2.32
N ASP A 232 -17.25 -2.98 2.43
CA ASP A 232 -18.47 -2.16 2.31
C ASP A 232 -18.06 -0.74 1.92
N TYR A 233 -18.36 -0.35 0.66
CA TYR A 233 -18.05 1.00 0.20
C TYR A 233 -19.04 1.54 -0.82
N TRP A 234 -19.11 2.87 -0.86
CA TRP A 234 -19.82 3.67 -1.85
C TRP A 234 -18.83 4.52 -2.62
N THR A 235 -19.01 4.61 -3.94
CA THR A 235 -18.28 5.56 -4.80
C THR A 235 -19.26 6.32 -5.68
N GLY A 236 -19.08 7.64 -5.78
CA GLY A 236 -19.83 8.49 -6.70
C GLY A 236 -18.90 9.42 -7.47
N ARG A 237 -19.18 9.63 -8.75
CA ARG A 237 -18.48 10.58 -9.62
C ARG A 237 -19.45 11.33 -10.50
N GLY A 238 -19.37 12.66 -10.50
CA GLY A 238 -20.09 13.54 -11.38
C GLY A 238 -19.13 14.29 -12.30
N GLN A 239 -19.46 14.41 -13.58
CA GLN A 239 -18.61 15.10 -14.55
C GLN A 239 -19.45 16.03 -15.44
N LEU A 240 -18.88 17.17 -15.82
CA LEU A 240 -19.41 18.06 -16.84
C LEU A 240 -18.34 18.31 -17.90
N LEU A 241 -18.73 18.21 -19.17
CA LEU A 241 -17.94 18.61 -20.32
C LEU A 241 -18.62 19.81 -20.94
N ILE A 242 -17.90 20.93 -21.07
CA ILE A 242 -18.40 22.20 -21.58
C ILE A 242 -17.55 22.55 -22.79
N LEU A 243 -18.19 22.73 -23.95
CA LEU A 243 -17.56 23.07 -25.23
C LEU A 243 -18.12 24.42 -25.72
N PRO A 244 -17.61 25.57 -25.21
CA PRO A 244 -18.09 26.89 -25.56
C PRO A 244 -17.78 27.27 -27.02
N SER A 245 -16.72 26.70 -27.59
CA SER A 245 -16.31 26.80 -28.99
C SER A 245 -15.50 25.56 -29.38
N ASP A 246 -15.17 25.40 -30.64
CA ASP A 246 -14.36 24.31 -31.16
C ASP A 246 -12.92 24.32 -30.57
N GLU A 247 -12.43 25.49 -30.15
CA GLU A 247 -11.07 25.64 -29.59
C GLU A 247 -11.03 25.48 -28.06
N VAL A 248 -12.16 25.45 -27.37
CA VAL A 248 -12.20 25.44 -25.89
C VAL A 248 -12.98 24.26 -25.37
N SER A 249 -12.30 23.43 -24.58
CA SER A 249 -12.93 22.33 -23.84
C SER A 249 -12.66 22.51 -22.35
N ILE A 250 -13.68 22.41 -21.51
CA ILE A 250 -13.59 22.46 -20.06
C ILE A 250 -14.24 21.20 -19.49
N ARG A 251 -13.49 20.42 -18.70
CA ARG A 251 -14.00 19.25 -17.97
C ARG A 251 -13.95 19.53 -16.47
N LEU A 252 -15.09 19.40 -15.80
CA LEU A 252 -15.21 19.48 -14.34
C LEU A 252 -15.51 18.09 -13.81
N ILE A 253 -14.86 17.69 -12.71
CA ILE A 253 -15.08 16.41 -12.05
C ILE A 253 -15.24 16.64 -10.56
N ALA A 254 -16.25 15.99 -9.96
CA ALA A 254 -16.41 15.84 -8.51
C ALA A 254 -16.53 14.35 -8.21
N ASP A 255 -15.78 13.88 -7.23
CA ASP A 255 -15.81 12.47 -6.81
C ASP A 255 -15.83 12.34 -5.29
N TYR A 256 -16.44 11.24 -4.81
CA TYR A 256 -16.54 10.88 -3.40
C TYR A 256 -16.53 9.37 -3.25
N THR A 257 -15.72 8.86 -2.33
CA THR A 257 -15.71 7.45 -1.91
C THR A 257 -15.74 7.38 -0.39
N LYS A 258 -16.59 6.51 0.15
CA LYS A 258 -16.61 6.16 1.57
C LYS A 258 -16.55 4.65 1.73
N ARG A 259 -15.62 4.19 2.58
CA ARG A 259 -15.49 2.79 2.99
C ARG A 259 -15.72 2.70 4.51
N ASP A 260 -16.47 1.68 4.96
CA ASP A 260 -16.76 1.39 6.36
C ASP A 260 -16.68 -0.14 6.57
N GLU A 261 -15.52 -0.61 6.95
CA GLU A 261 -15.12 -2.01 6.84
C GLU A 261 -14.47 -2.50 8.15
N PHE A 262 -14.33 -3.82 8.29
CA PHE A 262 -13.50 -4.44 9.33
C PHE A 262 -12.25 -5.04 8.68
N CYS A 263 -11.09 -4.49 9.00
CA CYS A 263 -9.79 -4.88 8.44
C CYS A 263 -8.64 -4.42 9.35
N CYS A 264 -7.58 -5.16 9.55
CA CYS A 264 -7.27 -6.46 8.98
C CYS A 264 -6.71 -7.34 10.10
N SER A 265 -7.41 -8.40 10.43
CA SER A 265 -6.82 -9.48 11.22
C SER A 265 -5.81 -10.26 10.39
N ALA A 266 -4.82 -10.87 11.05
CA ALA A 266 -3.81 -11.69 10.40
C ALA A 266 -3.84 -13.13 10.94
N VAL A 267 -3.39 -14.08 10.13
CA VAL A 267 -3.27 -15.49 10.55
C VAL A 267 -1.87 -15.75 11.10
N GLN A 268 -1.79 -16.61 12.12
CA GLN A 268 -0.51 -17.06 12.67
C GLN A 268 0.06 -18.17 11.78
N THR A 269 1.21 -17.92 11.18
CA THR A 269 1.92 -18.91 10.35
C THR A 269 2.94 -19.72 11.16
N ARG A 270 3.46 -19.14 12.24
CA ARG A 270 4.34 -19.80 13.19
C ARG A 270 4.13 -19.21 14.59
N VAL A 271 4.09 -20.03 15.63
CA VAL A 271 3.95 -19.57 17.01
C VAL A 271 5.24 -19.77 17.81
N GLY A 272 5.58 -18.76 18.60
CA GLY A 272 6.71 -18.76 19.51
C GLY A 272 6.36 -19.25 20.91
N PRO A 273 7.35 -19.32 21.85
CA PRO A 273 7.16 -19.83 23.21
C PRO A 273 6.26 -18.98 24.10
N THR A 274 5.95 -17.74 23.74
CA THR A 274 5.00 -16.88 24.44
C THR A 274 3.56 -17.36 24.31
N GLN A 275 3.26 -18.20 23.29
CA GLN A 275 1.92 -18.68 22.97
C GLN A 275 1.21 -19.37 24.14
N ALA A 276 1.93 -20.22 24.89
CA ALA A 276 1.34 -20.93 26.04
C ALA A 276 0.83 -19.97 27.12
N PHE A 277 1.55 -18.89 27.35
CA PHE A 277 1.17 -17.89 28.33
C PHE A 277 0.04 -17.00 27.82
N ILE A 278 0.08 -16.57 26.56
CA ILE A 278 -0.99 -15.82 25.90
C ILE A 278 -2.28 -16.64 25.92
N ALA A 279 -2.23 -17.93 25.60
CA ALA A 279 -3.37 -18.82 25.66
C ALA A 279 -3.95 -18.96 27.10
N ALA A 280 -3.10 -18.89 28.10
CA ALA A 280 -3.56 -18.90 29.51
C ALA A 280 -4.21 -17.59 29.93
N LEU A 281 -3.77 -16.46 29.42
CA LEU A 281 -4.44 -15.16 29.64
C LEU A 281 -5.80 -15.09 28.96
N ALA A 282 -5.90 -15.57 27.75
CA ALA A 282 -7.16 -15.61 26.98
C ALA A 282 -8.19 -16.66 27.47
N ALA A 283 -7.75 -17.67 28.21
CA ALA A 283 -8.58 -18.85 28.56
C ALA A 283 -9.78 -18.61 29.53
N PRO A 284 -9.78 -17.63 30.43
CA PRO A 284 -10.86 -17.52 31.42
C PRO A 284 -12.23 -17.25 30.81
N ASN A 285 -12.32 -16.58 29.65
CA ASN A 285 -13.56 -16.04 29.11
C ASN A 285 -13.92 -16.56 27.70
N GLY A 286 -13.16 -17.50 27.15
CA GLY A 286 -13.54 -18.08 25.86
C GLY A 286 -12.39 -18.71 25.07
N PRO A 287 -12.65 -19.20 23.87
CA PRO A 287 -11.65 -19.83 22.99
C PRO A 287 -10.69 -18.81 22.38
N GLY A 288 -10.02 -18.03 23.19
CA GLY A 288 -9.27 -16.87 22.76
C GLY A 288 -7.95 -17.17 22.08
N GLN A 289 -7.42 -18.37 22.16
CA GLN A 289 -6.19 -18.74 21.49
C GLN A 289 -6.19 -20.22 21.11
N ARG A 290 -5.50 -20.55 20.04
CA ARG A 290 -5.21 -21.92 19.68
C ARG A 290 -4.38 -22.55 20.81
N PRO A 291 -4.75 -23.74 21.32
CA PRO A 291 -3.94 -24.44 22.30
C PRO A 291 -2.51 -24.61 21.77
N PRO A 292 -1.49 -24.50 22.62
CA PRO A 292 -0.12 -24.73 22.20
C PRO A 292 -0.03 -26.15 21.62
N VAL A 293 0.30 -26.22 20.33
CA VAL A 293 0.59 -27.53 19.71
C VAL A 293 2.05 -27.81 20.00
N ALA A 294 2.32 -28.99 20.53
CA ALA A 294 3.68 -29.46 20.73
C ALA A 294 4.43 -29.35 19.38
N GLY A 295 5.49 -28.52 19.32
CA GLY A 295 6.29 -28.33 18.13
C GLY A 295 5.98 -27.07 17.28
N PHE A 296 5.36 -26.05 17.84
CA PHE A 296 5.12 -24.78 17.15
C PHE A 296 4.37 -24.88 15.79
N GLY A 297 3.52 -25.91 15.65
CA GLY A 297 2.77 -26.12 14.42
C GLY A 297 1.53 -25.24 14.35
N THR A 298 1.44 -24.41 13.32
CA THR A 298 0.18 -23.80 12.85
C THR A 298 -0.31 -24.57 11.62
N VAL A 299 -1.56 -24.38 11.21
CA VAL A 299 -1.98 -24.77 9.88
C VAL A 299 -1.80 -23.54 9.01
N PRO A 300 -0.76 -23.48 8.15
CA PRO A 300 -0.61 -22.39 7.21
C PRO A 300 -1.89 -22.20 6.41
N PHE A 301 -2.24 -20.97 6.10
CA PHE A 301 -3.38 -20.61 5.25
C PHE A 301 -4.76 -21.04 5.75
N SER A 302 -4.92 -21.35 7.06
CA SER A 302 -6.21 -21.78 7.63
C SER A 302 -7.28 -20.67 7.59
N ARG A 303 -6.91 -19.42 7.32
CA ARG A 303 -7.75 -18.22 7.41
C ARG A 303 -8.43 -18.02 8.76
N THR A 304 -7.89 -18.67 9.78
CA THR A 304 -8.36 -18.54 11.17
C THR A 304 -7.46 -17.55 11.87
N ALA A 305 -8.03 -16.43 12.26
CA ALA A 305 -7.36 -15.39 13.05
C ALA A 305 -7.78 -15.45 14.51
N TYR A 306 -7.04 -14.79 15.38
CA TYR A 306 -7.36 -14.61 16.79
C TYR A 306 -7.38 -13.12 17.10
N SER A 307 -8.40 -12.68 17.79
CA SER A 307 -8.50 -11.28 18.18
C SER A 307 -9.50 -11.10 19.31
N ASN A 308 -9.26 -10.15 20.21
CA ASN A 308 -10.17 -9.75 21.25
C ASN A 308 -10.78 -8.36 21.02
N ARG A 309 -10.29 -7.61 20.02
CA ARG A 309 -10.74 -6.28 19.62
C ARG A 309 -11.25 -6.28 18.19
N GLU A 310 -12.31 -5.51 17.92
CA GLU A 310 -12.78 -5.28 16.55
C GLU A 310 -11.75 -4.42 15.80
N THR A 311 -11.75 -4.55 14.48
CA THR A 311 -10.80 -3.90 13.54
C THR A 311 -11.55 -2.96 12.59
N PRO A 312 -12.41 -2.05 13.08
CA PRO A 312 -13.12 -1.14 12.21
C PRO A 312 -12.14 -0.19 11.52
N GLN A 313 -12.39 0.06 10.25
CA GLN A 313 -11.72 1.12 9.50
C GLN A 313 -12.74 1.95 8.73
N GLU A 314 -12.50 3.24 8.68
CA GLU A 314 -13.26 4.19 7.87
C GLU A 314 -12.30 4.94 6.96
N ILE A 315 -12.59 4.99 5.64
CA ILE A 315 -11.85 5.79 4.67
C ILE A 315 -12.84 6.70 3.96
N GLU A 316 -12.54 7.99 3.92
CA GLU A 316 -13.24 8.96 3.10
C GLU A 316 -12.27 9.63 2.11
N ASP A 317 -12.67 9.72 0.86
CA ASP A 317 -11.93 10.40 -0.20
C ASP A 317 -12.88 11.28 -1.00
N MET A 318 -12.61 12.57 -1.09
CA MET A 318 -13.37 13.49 -1.92
C MET A 318 -12.47 14.41 -2.71
N GLY A 319 -12.93 14.79 -3.90
CA GLY A 319 -12.16 15.65 -4.75
C GLY A 319 -12.97 16.46 -5.73
N LEU A 320 -12.38 17.58 -6.12
CA LEU A 320 -12.85 18.44 -7.18
C LEU A 320 -11.70 18.70 -8.14
N SER A 321 -11.95 18.60 -9.44
CA SER A 321 -10.96 18.99 -10.44
C SER A 321 -11.59 19.71 -11.63
N ALA A 322 -10.77 20.55 -12.25
CA ALA A 322 -11.13 21.30 -13.47
C ALA A 322 -9.96 21.22 -14.45
N GLU A 323 -10.21 20.66 -15.62
CA GLU A 323 -9.32 20.69 -16.77
C GLU A 323 -9.87 21.66 -17.80
N ALA A 324 -9.06 22.62 -18.24
CA ALA A 324 -9.39 23.49 -19.37
C ALA A 324 -8.33 23.31 -20.45
N THR A 325 -8.76 22.99 -21.66
CA THR A 325 -7.92 22.85 -22.84
C THR A 325 -8.32 23.94 -23.85
N ILE A 326 -7.34 24.72 -24.30
CA ILE A 326 -7.55 25.86 -25.22
C ILE A 326 -6.59 25.71 -26.40
N ASP A 327 -7.11 25.50 -27.56
CA ASP A 327 -6.32 25.48 -28.79
C ASP A 327 -5.98 26.91 -29.23
N LEU A 328 -4.72 27.11 -29.61
CA LEU A 328 -4.14 28.34 -30.03
C LEU A 328 -3.65 28.21 -31.48
N PRO A 329 -4.54 28.31 -32.48
CA PRO A 329 -4.23 28.04 -33.89
C PRO A 329 -3.06 28.88 -34.44
N SER A 330 -2.93 30.12 -33.96
CA SER A 330 -1.85 31.05 -34.39
C SER A 330 -0.46 30.60 -33.95
N LEU A 331 -0.37 29.75 -32.91
CA LEU A 331 0.88 29.19 -32.38
C LEU A 331 1.05 27.69 -32.71
N ASN A 332 0.06 27.12 -33.39
CA ASN A 332 -0.07 25.66 -33.55
C ASN A 332 0.21 24.94 -32.22
N ALA A 333 -0.47 25.35 -31.15
CA ALA A 333 -0.24 24.93 -29.80
C ALA A 333 -1.53 24.82 -28.99
N THR A 334 -1.54 24.00 -27.97
CA THR A 334 -2.64 23.83 -27.02
C THR A 334 -2.18 24.21 -25.62
N LEU A 335 -2.93 25.08 -24.95
CA LEU A 335 -2.77 25.38 -23.53
C LEU A 335 -3.71 24.49 -22.72
N THR A 336 -3.16 23.74 -21.75
CA THR A 336 -3.94 22.97 -20.76
C THR A 336 -3.73 23.55 -19.38
N SER A 337 -4.80 23.77 -18.64
CA SER A 337 -4.82 24.14 -17.23
C SER A 337 -5.52 23.04 -16.44
N GLN A 338 -4.85 22.46 -15.45
CA GLN A 338 -5.40 21.43 -14.56
C GLN A 338 -5.33 21.93 -13.12
N THR A 339 -6.48 22.15 -12.50
CA THR A 339 -6.60 22.50 -11.09
C THR A 339 -7.28 21.36 -10.35
N SER A 340 -6.79 20.96 -9.18
CA SER A 340 -7.48 19.99 -8.34
C SER A 340 -7.33 20.29 -6.85
N TRP A 341 -8.39 20.01 -6.10
CA TRP A 341 -8.41 19.93 -4.66
C TRP A 341 -8.91 18.56 -4.24
N ARG A 342 -8.28 18.00 -3.19
CA ARG A 342 -8.65 16.71 -2.63
C ARG A 342 -8.46 16.71 -1.13
N ASP A 343 -9.37 16.03 -0.45
CA ASP A 343 -9.31 15.70 0.97
C ASP A 343 -9.54 14.19 1.13
N TRP A 344 -8.64 13.55 1.86
CA TRP A 344 -8.67 12.12 2.12
C TRP A 344 -8.39 11.87 3.59
N SER A 345 -9.15 11.00 4.22
CA SER A 345 -8.99 10.64 5.63
C SER A 345 -9.18 9.16 5.87
N PHE A 346 -8.50 8.67 6.91
CA PHE A 346 -8.52 7.31 7.37
C PHE A 346 -8.54 7.25 8.89
N GLN A 347 -9.41 6.44 9.46
CA GLN A 347 -9.48 6.12 10.88
C GLN A 347 -9.59 4.62 11.09
N GLN A 348 -9.04 4.09 12.18
CA GLN A 348 -9.09 2.67 12.50
C GLN A 348 -9.10 2.39 14.00
N GLY A 349 -9.73 1.27 14.38
CA GLY A 349 -9.44 0.51 15.59
C GLY A 349 -8.66 -0.76 15.23
N MET A 350 -7.84 -1.29 16.14
CA MET A 350 -7.00 -2.44 15.80
C MET A 350 -6.59 -3.23 17.04
N ASP A 351 -6.59 -4.55 16.91
CA ASP A 351 -5.90 -5.47 17.82
C ASP A 351 -4.43 -5.55 17.42
N LEU A 352 -3.54 -4.94 18.19
CA LEU A 352 -2.13 -4.83 17.85
C LEU A 352 -1.31 -6.08 18.21
N ASP A 353 -1.81 -6.93 19.10
CA ASP A 353 -1.10 -8.14 19.50
C ASP A 353 -1.52 -9.38 18.70
N TYR A 354 -2.63 -9.29 17.91
CA TYR A 354 -3.15 -10.37 17.06
C TYR A 354 -3.42 -11.66 17.82
N THR A 355 -3.92 -11.54 19.06
CA THR A 355 -4.20 -12.68 19.94
C THR A 355 -5.58 -12.57 20.57
N GLY A 356 -6.00 -13.60 21.29
CA GLY A 356 -7.26 -13.56 22.05
C GLY A 356 -7.10 -12.95 23.45
N ALA A 357 -5.89 -12.62 23.90
CA ALA A 357 -5.63 -11.93 25.16
C ALA A 357 -5.71 -10.41 24.97
N ASP A 358 -6.17 -9.69 25.97
CA ASP A 358 -6.30 -8.23 25.94
C ASP A 358 -4.96 -7.57 26.33
N ILE A 359 -3.99 -7.54 25.38
CA ILE A 359 -2.65 -7.06 25.64
C ILE A 359 -2.48 -5.60 25.18
N LEU A 360 -2.60 -5.34 23.86
CA LEU A 360 -2.34 -4.03 23.27
C LEU A 360 -3.26 -3.76 22.07
N HIS A 361 -3.87 -2.57 22.02
CA HIS A 361 -4.80 -2.25 20.95
C HIS A 361 -4.84 -0.75 20.63
N ARG A 362 -5.47 -0.40 19.52
CA ARG A 362 -5.89 0.95 19.15
C ARG A 362 -7.39 1.08 19.28
N GLU A 363 -7.84 2.13 19.96
CA GLU A 363 -9.27 2.46 20.06
C GLU A 363 -9.79 3.07 18.75
N ASN A 364 -11.06 2.80 18.42
CA ASN A 364 -11.77 3.49 17.34
C ASN A 364 -12.52 4.71 17.88
N ASP A 365 -11.78 5.70 18.34
CA ASP A 365 -12.32 6.92 18.97
C ASP A 365 -11.85 8.20 18.28
N GLY A 366 -11.24 8.09 17.08
CA GLY A 366 -10.66 9.20 16.34
C GLY A 366 -9.22 9.51 16.69
N SER A 367 -8.62 8.84 17.68
CA SER A 367 -7.21 9.03 18.06
C SER A 367 -6.21 8.17 17.27
N ASN A 368 -6.68 7.46 16.24
CA ASN A 368 -5.85 6.62 15.40
C ASN A 368 -6.25 6.76 13.92
N GLY A 369 -5.40 7.42 13.17
CA GLY A 369 -5.64 7.62 11.76
C GLY A 369 -4.73 8.67 11.15
N TYR A 370 -4.96 8.99 9.90
CA TYR A 370 -4.28 10.11 9.24
C TYR A 370 -5.14 10.67 8.10
N GLY A 371 -4.84 11.92 7.75
CA GLY A 371 -5.51 12.62 6.66
C GLY A 371 -4.50 13.31 5.74
N VAL A 372 -4.92 13.51 4.49
CA VAL A 372 -4.14 14.20 3.46
C VAL A 372 -5.02 15.20 2.74
N ASP A 373 -4.73 16.48 2.87
CA ASP A 373 -5.31 17.54 2.05
C ASP A 373 -4.34 18.00 0.96
N ASN A 374 -4.81 18.16 -0.27
CA ASN A 374 -3.96 18.49 -1.40
C ASN A 374 -4.63 19.49 -2.34
N LEU A 375 -3.89 20.54 -2.75
CA LEU A 375 -4.28 21.49 -3.81
C LEU A 375 -3.18 21.49 -4.86
N THR A 376 -3.52 21.22 -6.13
CA THR A 376 -2.57 21.23 -7.24
C THR A 376 -3.01 22.16 -8.35
N GLN A 377 -2.02 22.74 -9.03
CA GLN A 377 -2.19 23.50 -10.27
C GLN A 377 -1.11 23.12 -11.26
N GLU A 378 -1.51 22.75 -12.46
CA GLU A 378 -0.59 22.54 -13.59
C GLU A 378 -1.01 23.39 -14.79
N PHE A 379 -0.05 24.03 -15.42
CA PHE A 379 -0.19 24.67 -16.72
C PHE A 379 0.76 24.01 -17.71
N ARG A 380 0.27 23.64 -18.87
CA ARG A 380 1.06 23.09 -19.97
C ARG A 380 0.75 23.83 -21.25
N LEU A 381 1.78 24.23 -21.95
CA LEU A 381 1.70 24.70 -23.33
C LEU A 381 2.46 23.73 -24.23
N ALA A 382 1.76 23.07 -25.14
CA ALA A 382 2.32 22.07 -26.03
C ALA A 382 2.02 22.43 -27.47
N GLY A 383 3.02 22.30 -28.33
CA GLY A 383 2.87 22.61 -29.77
C GLY A 383 3.69 21.64 -30.63
N ALA A 384 3.40 21.63 -31.91
CA ALA A 384 4.07 20.77 -32.89
C ALA A 384 4.36 21.54 -34.18
N THR A 385 5.49 21.18 -34.80
CA THR A 385 5.87 21.52 -36.17
C THR A 385 6.22 20.23 -36.93
N ASP A 386 6.50 20.32 -38.20
CA ASP A 386 6.92 19.14 -38.98
C ASP A 386 8.14 18.42 -38.39
N LYS A 387 9.04 19.17 -37.73
CA LYS A 387 10.33 18.67 -37.21
C LYS A 387 10.47 18.70 -35.71
N PHE A 388 9.59 19.38 -35.00
CA PHE A 388 9.81 19.63 -33.58
C PHE A 388 8.49 19.68 -32.82
N ASP A 389 8.33 18.77 -31.88
CA ASP A 389 7.26 18.81 -30.89
C ASP A 389 7.84 19.35 -29.59
N TRP A 390 7.15 20.29 -28.97
CA TRP A 390 7.61 20.90 -27.74
C TRP A 390 6.50 20.95 -26.68
N LEU A 391 6.89 20.89 -25.44
CA LEU A 391 6.02 21.05 -24.29
C LEU A 391 6.80 21.79 -23.21
N VAL A 392 6.16 22.81 -22.64
CA VAL A 392 6.63 23.52 -21.44
C VAL A 392 5.51 23.53 -20.42
N GLY A 393 5.84 23.26 -19.15
CA GLY A 393 4.83 23.22 -18.09
C GLY A 393 5.33 23.81 -16.79
N LEU A 394 4.38 24.29 -16.01
CA LEU A 394 4.54 24.75 -14.62
C LEU A 394 3.61 23.92 -13.73
N PHE A 395 4.15 23.40 -12.63
CA PHE A 395 3.37 22.65 -11.65
C PHE A 395 3.59 23.24 -10.26
N ALA A 396 2.52 23.35 -9.49
CA ALA A 396 2.57 23.75 -8.09
C ALA A 396 1.62 22.87 -7.26
N THR A 397 2.06 22.49 -6.07
CA THR A 397 1.21 21.76 -5.11
C THR A 397 1.43 22.23 -3.69
N LYS A 398 0.36 22.18 -2.91
CA LYS A 398 0.37 22.39 -1.48
C LYS A 398 -0.35 21.22 -0.83
N GLU A 399 0.36 20.53 0.08
CA GLU A 399 -0.14 19.33 0.74
C GLU A 399 -0.04 19.46 2.26
N GLY A 400 -1.06 18.99 2.96
CA GLY A 400 -1.05 18.74 4.39
C GLY A 400 -1.18 17.25 4.67
N VAL A 401 -0.40 16.74 5.63
CA VAL A 401 -0.55 15.39 6.17
C VAL A 401 -0.70 15.51 7.68
N TYR A 402 -1.73 14.93 8.21
CA TYR A 402 -2.04 14.91 9.65
C TYR A 402 -2.08 13.46 10.10
N ARG A 403 -1.47 13.14 11.24
CA ARG A 403 -1.55 11.82 11.87
C ARG A 403 -1.85 11.98 13.33
N ASP A 404 -2.86 11.24 13.79
CA ASP A 404 -3.12 10.95 15.19
C ASP A 404 -2.75 9.50 15.46
N ASP A 405 -2.03 9.24 16.56
CA ASP A 405 -1.59 7.90 16.92
C ASP A 405 -1.68 7.69 18.45
N SER A 406 -2.30 6.59 18.84
CA SER A 406 -2.41 6.22 20.24
C SER A 406 -2.35 4.70 20.42
N TYR A 407 -1.82 4.25 21.55
CA TYR A 407 -1.92 2.86 21.98
C TYR A 407 -2.64 2.80 23.32
N SER A 408 -3.44 1.74 23.51
CA SER A 408 -4.09 1.42 24.76
C SER A 408 -3.60 0.08 25.28
N TYR A 409 -3.28 0.05 26.58
CA TYR A 409 -3.03 -1.20 27.29
C TYR A 409 -4.33 -1.92 27.53
N GLY A 410 -4.37 -3.19 27.22
CA GLY A 410 -5.44 -4.09 27.60
C GLY A 410 -5.34 -4.53 29.08
N ALA A 411 -6.33 -5.25 29.54
CA ALA A 411 -6.38 -5.75 30.93
C ALA A 411 -5.24 -6.75 31.22
N ASP A 412 -4.77 -7.48 30.20
CA ASP A 412 -3.72 -8.49 30.29
C ASP A 412 -2.31 -7.96 30.12
N TYR A 413 -2.13 -6.69 29.68
CA TYR A 413 -0.80 -6.15 29.39
C TYR A 413 0.14 -6.21 30.59
N ASN A 414 -0.34 -5.82 31.77
CA ASN A 414 0.46 -5.85 32.99
C ASN A 414 0.93 -7.28 33.38
N GLY A 415 0.04 -8.26 33.21
CA GLY A 415 0.36 -9.69 33.41
C GLY A 415 1.38 -10.20 32.39
N PHE A 416 1.20 -9.86 31.14
CA PHE A 416 2.07 -10.24 30.02
C PHE A 416 3.47 -9.61 30.14
N ALA A 417 3.58 -8.32 30.42
CA ALA A 417 4.84 -7.62 30.67
C ALA A 417 5.60 -8.23 31.86
N SER A 418 4.88 -8.58 32.93
CA SER A 418 5.46 -9.27 34.11
C SER A 418 6.05 -10.62 33.71
N PHE A 419 5.36 -11.41 32.91
CA PHE A 419 5.84 -12.69 32.41
C PHE A 419 7.12 -12.51 31.58
N LEU A 420 7.13 -11.60 30.59
CA LEU A 420 8.28 -11.35 29.74
C LEU A 420 9.53 -10.97 30.55
N LEU A 421 9.35 -10.05 31.50
CA LEU A 421 10.45 -9.59 32.37
C LEU A 421 10.99 -10.71 33.29
N THR A 422 10.14 -11.60 33.75
CA THR A 422 10.50 -12.66 34.67
C THR A 422 10.91 -13.97 34.00
N ALA A 423 10.57 -14.19 32.74
CA ALA A 423 10.95 -15.37 31.96
C ALA A 423 12.48 -15.55 31.83
N THR A 424 13.24 -14.45 31.88
CA THR A 424 14.70 -14.44 31.84
C THR A 424 15.33 -14.67 33.19
N LEU A 425 14.56 -14.70 34.30
CA LEU A 425 15.09 -14.91 35.65
C LEU A 425 15.34 -16.41 35.92
N PRO A 426 16.51 -16.77 36.51
CA PRO A 426 16.77 -18.15 36.89
C PRO A 426 15.74 -18.72 37.87
N ALA A 427 15.41 -20.00 37.75
CA ALA A 427 14.53 -20.71 38.70
C ALA A 427 14.94 -20.54 40.17
N ALA A 428 16.25 -20.35 40.45
CA ALA A 428 16.81 -20.11 41.78
C ALA A 428 16.27 -18.82 42.44
N VAL A 429 15.80 -17.85 41.68
CA VAL A 429 15.14 -16.62 42.17
C VAL A 429 13.61 -16.69 42.09
N GLY A 430 13.06 -17.88 41.83
CA GLY A 430 11.63 -18.23 41.93
C GLY A 430 10.91 -18.31 40.60
N GLY A 431 11.59 -18.24 39.46
CA GLY A 431 10.98 -18.37 38.11
C GLY A 431 9.98 -17.31 37.70
N PRO A 432 9.30 -17.47 36.56
CA PRO A 432 8.30 -16.54 36.07
C PRO A 432 7.10 -16.41 37.01
N SER A 433 6.69 -15.20 37.35
CA SER A 433 5.49 -14.92 38.14
C SER A 433 4.90 -13.56 37.84
N PRO A 434 3.58 -13.45 37.55
CA PRO A 434 2.92 -12.17 37.30
C PRO A 434 3.05 -11.14 38.45
N SER A 435 3.25 -11.59 39.67
CA SER A 435 3.38 -10.71 40.85
C SER A 435 4.74 -10.02 40.99
N ARG A 436 5.70 -10.28 40.08
CA ARG A 436 7.09 -9.80 40.22
C ARG A 436 7.42 -8.52 39.43
N LEU A 437 6.48 -7.96 38.69
CA LEU A 437 6.72 -6.72 37.98
C LEU A 437 7.25 -5.62 38.89
N GLY A 438 6.76 -5.56 40.15
CA GLY A 438 7.26 -4.64 41.15
C GLY A 438 8.75 -4.68 41.45
N CYS A 439 9.45 -5.78 41.14
CA CYS A 439 10.90 -5.86 41.26
C CYS A 439 11.65 -4.98 40.30
N PHE A 440 11.09 -4.75 39.11
CA PHE A 440 11.69 -3.98 38.04
C PHE A 440 11.34 -2.49 38.14
N THR A 441 10.21 -2.18 38.77
CA THR A 441 9.69 -0.82 38.91
C THR A 441 10.04 -0.19 40.28
N ASN A 442 10.57 -0.98 41.22
CA ASN A 442 11.01 -0.48 42.50
C ASN A 442 12.32 0.32 42.35
N PRO A 443 12.39 1.56 42.85
CA PRO A 443 13.62 2.37 42.84
C PRO A 443 14.79 1.71 43.58
N GLN A 444 14.56 0.67 44.38
CA GLN A 444 15.62 -0.10 45.01
C GLN A 444 16.27 -1.18 44.11
N GLY A 445 15.67 -1.48 42.94
CA GLY A 445 16.24 -2.34 41.88
C GLY A 445 16.55 -3.78 42.28
N PHE A 446 17.49 -4.36 41.57
CA PHE A 446 17.95 -5.73 41.78
C PHE A 446 18.99 -5.79 42.92
N LEU A 447 18.70 -6.52 43.95
CA LEU A 447 19.59 -6.72 45.10
C LEU A 447 20.41 -8.00 44.90
N VAL A 448 21.71 -7.96 45.24
CA VAL A 448 22.57 -9.15 45.34
C VAL A 448 23.05 -9.31 46.76
N THR A 449 23.30 -10.56 47.20
CA THR A 449 23.94 -10.84 48.46
C THR A 449 25.44 -11.01 48.28
N ALA A 450 26.21 -10.82 49.34
CA ALA A 450 27.66 -11.08 49.31
C ALA A 450 27.98 -12.57 49.01
N ALA A 451 27.05 -13.46 49.31
CA ALA A 451 27.18 -14.92 49.04
C ALA A 451 26.84 -15.27 47.57
N ALA A 452 26.13 -14.43 46.85
CA ALA A 452 25.75 -14.64 45.46
C ALA A 452 25.78 -13.32 44.64
N PRO A 453 26.96 -12.76 44.39
CA PRO A 453 27.12 -11.41 43.81
C PRO A 453 26.69 -11.33 42.34
N ASN A 454 26.58 -12.48 41.66
CA ASN A 454 26.16 -12.56 40.25
C ASN A 454 24.70 -13.03 40.07
N THR A 455 23.99 -13.25 41.17
CA THR A 455 22.60 -13.71 41.13
C THR A 455 21.68 -12.64 41.72
N PRO A 456 21.01 -11.83 40.90
CA PRO A 456 20.08 -10.82 41.39
C PRO A 456 18.92 -11.46 42.15
N LEU A 457 18.71 -11.00 43.40
CA LEU A 457 17.50 -11.31 44.15
C LEU A 457 16.44 -10.29 43.79
N CYS A 458 15.37 -10.71 43.20
CA CYS A 458 14.18 -9.89 43.10
C CYS A 458 13.47 -9.89 44.45
N VAL A 459 13.84 -8.95 45.32
CA VAL A 459 13.16 -8.80 46.60
C VAL A 459 11.88 -8.01 46.34
N VAL A 460 10.76 -8.69 46.45
CA VAL A 460 9.43 -8.07 46.49
C VAL A 460 9.41 -7.22 47.76
N GLY A 461 9.75 -5.95 47.62
CA GLY A 461 9.61 -4.97 48.71
C GLY A 461 8.14 -4.83 49.11
N ALA A 462 7.85 -4.22 50.25
CA ALA A 462 6.54 -4.10 50.87
C ALA A 462 5.46 -3.36 50.01
N VAL A 463 5.74 -3.06 48.77
CA VAL A 463 4.80 -2.49 47.77
C VAL A 463 4.85 -3.43 46.56
N ALA A 464 4.31 -4.61 46.68
CA ALA A 464 3.88 -5.38 45.52
C ALA A 464 2.78 -4.59 44.83
N PRO A 465 2.78 -4.35 43.50
CA PRO A 465 1.62 -3.85 42.83
C PRO A 465 0.45 -4.73 43.19
N SER A 466 -0.50 -4.21 43.91
CA SER A 466 -1.77 -4.91 44.13
C SER A 466 -2.53 -4.91 42.81
N ALA A 467 -3.46 -5.83 42.61
CA ALA A 467 -4.42 -5.76 41.52
C ALA A 467 -5.16 -4.39 41.45
N ALA A 468 -5.15 -3.64 42.58
CA ALA A 468 -5.73 -2.31 42.69
C ALA A 468 -4.82 -1.15 42.20
N ALA A 469 -3.50 -1.41 41.95
CA ALA A 469 -2.57 -0.40 41.40
C ALA A 469 -1.54 -1.10 40.50
N PRO A 470 -1.92 -1.52 39.27
CA PRO A 470 -1.02 -2.15 38.33
C PRO A 470 0.05 -1.16 37.86
N THR A 471 1.23 -1.67 37.49
CA THR A 471 2.31 -0.87 36.92
C THR A 471 1.90 -0.27 35.57
N PHE A 472 1.17 -1.03 34.77
CA PHE A 472 0.55 -0.61 33.52
C PHE A 472 -0.95 -0.76 33.68
N ALA A 473 -1.66 0.34 33.87
CA ALA A 473 -3.12 0.33 33.97
C ALA A 473 -3.73 0.20 32.57
N ALA A 474 -4.80 -0.58 32.45
CA ALA A 474 -5.57 -0.66 31.21
C ALA A 474 -6.10 0.73 30.80
N GLY A 475 -6.11 1.00 29.50
CA GLY A 475 -6.50 2.27 28.90
C GLY A 475 -5.38 2.93 28.12
N LYS A 476 -5.63 4.13 27.59
CA LYS A 476 -4.69 4.86 26.74
C LYS A 476 -3.34 5.07 27.43
N ALA A 477 -2.27 4.66 26.76
CA ALA A 477 -0.90 4.82 27.21
C ALA A 477 -0.32 6.15 26.76
N TYR A 478 -0.59 6.55 25.53
CA TYR A 478 -0.13 7.81 24.94
C TYR A 478 -1.09 8.31 23.87
N GLU A 479 -0.91 9.57 23.48
CA GLU A 479 -1.58 10.17 22.33
C GLU A 479 -0.63 11.16 21.66
N ASP A 480 -0.36 10.93 20.36
CA ASP A 480 0.57 11.73 19.57
C ASP A 480 -0.18 12.41 18.42
N HIS A 481 0.23 13.64 18.12
CA HIS A 481 -0.29 14.41 17.00
C HIS A 481 0.84 14.92 16.13
N TYR A 482 0.76 14.66 14.83
CA TYR A 482 1.72 15.13 13.84
C TYR A 482 1.00 15.94 12.76
N SER A 483 1.65 17.00 12.28
CA SER A 483 1.20 17.78 11.14
C SER A 483 2.38 18.13 10.25
N GLN A 484 2.38 17.63 9.01
CA GLN A 484 3.34 18.00 7.99
C GLN A 484 2.68 18.90 6.94
N ARG A 485 3.33 20.00 6.59
CA ARG A 485 2.98 20.85 5.45
C ARG A 485 4.08 20.81 4.42
N SER A 486 3.68 20.59 3.16
CA SER A 486 4.59 20.50 2.03
C SER A 486 4.17 21.50 0.95
N GLU A 487 5.14 22.17 0.33
CA GLU A 487 4.93 23.03 -0.84
C GLU A 487 5.96 22.64 -1.89
N SER A 488 5.51 22.41 -3.12
CA SER A 488 6.38 22.04 -4.24
C SER A 488 6.04 22.88 -5.47
N VAL A 489 7.06 23.39 -6.17
CA VAL A 489 6.92 24.10 -7.45
C VAL A 489 7.92 23.55 -8.43
N ALA A 490 7.46 23.30 -9.67
CA ALA A 490 8.34 22.76 -10.70
C ALA A 490 8.10 23.43 -12.06
N LEU A 491 9.19 23.63 -12.78
CA LEU A 491 9.20 24.00 -14.19
C LEU A 491 9.72 22.81 -15.00
N PHE A 492 9.05 22.45 -16.06
CA PHE A 492 9.43 21.28 -16.86
C PHE A 492 9.23 21.50 -18.35
N THR A 493 9.98 20.75 -19.15
CA THR A 493 9.87 20.72 -20.60
C THR A 493 10.10 19.31 -21.12
N ASN A 494 9.46 18.96 -22.25
CA ASN A 494 9.67 17.69 -22.95
C ASN A 494 9.53 17.92 -24.46
N ASN A 495 10.63 17.73 -25.18
CA ASN A 495 10.75 18.14 -26.57
C ASN A 495 11.24 16.96 -27.42
N THR A 496 10.63 16.77 -28.59
CA THR A 496 11.03 15.74 -29.55
C THR A 496 11.45 16.41 -30.85
N TRP A 497 12.66 16.16 -31.26
CA TRP A 497 13.20 16.60 -32.53
C TRP A 497 13.26 15.45 -33.52
N ARG A 498 12.52 15.57 -34.63
CA ARG A 498 12.59 14.65 -35.79
C ARG A 498 13.82 15.01 -36.62
N VAL A 499 14.95 14.40 -36.25
CA VAL A 499 16.28 14.68 -36.87
C VAL A 499 16.29 14.24 -38.33
N THR A 500 15.69 13.09 -38.61
CA THR A 500 15.40 12.53 -39.93
C THR A 500 14.02 11.91 -39.94
N GLU A 501 13.54 11.42 -41.07
CA GLU A 501 12.28 10.68 -41.16
C GLU A 501 12.28 9.39 -40.30
N ALA A 502 13.46 8.84 -40.03
CA ALA A 502 13.64 7.59 -39.30
C ALA A 502 14.15 7.77 -37.87
N PHE A 503 14.71 8.93 -37.50
CA PHE A 503 15.39 9.14 -36.22
C PHE A 503 14.83 10.33 -35.46
N ASP A 504 14.28 10.06 -34.28
CA ASP A 504 13.79 11.06 -33.33
C ASP A 504 14.69 11.13 -32.09
N LEU A 505 14.86 12.33 -31.58
CA LEU A 505 15.59 12.64 -30.35
C LEU A 505 14.63 13.35 -29.37
N ASN A 506 14.39 12.77 -28.20
CA ASN A 506 13.57 13.36 -27.14
C ASN A 506 14.44 13.82 -25.99
N LEU A 507 14.24 15.05 -25.53
CA LEU A 507 14.88 15.64 -24.36
C LEU A 507 13.82 16.22 -23.43
N GLY A 508 13.76 15.69 -22.21
CA GLY A 508 12.93 16.21 -21.13
C GLY A 508 13.78 16.69 -19.96
N LEU A 509 13.36 17.76 -19.30
CA LEU A 509 14.01 18.32 -18.13
C LEU A 509 12.95 18.87 -17.19
N ARG A 510 13.14 18.66 -15.89
CA ARG A 510 12.31 19.23 -14.82
C ARG A 510 13.21 19.70 -13.69
N TYR A 511 13.00 20.93 -13.26
CA TYR A 511 13.54 21.48 -12.03
C TYR A 511 12.41 21.58 -11.01
N THR A 512 12.61 21.00 -9.84
CA THR A 512 11.62 21.02 -8.75
C THR A 512 12.26 21.62 -7.51
N TYR A 513 11.56 22.55 -6.86
CA TYR A 513 11.81 23.00 -5.50
C TYR A 513 10.75 22.39 -4.58
N ASP A 514 11.18 21.77 -3.49
CA ASP A 514 10.32 21.13 -2.49
C ASP A 514 10.67 21.65 -1.09
N SER A 515 9.65 21.92 -0.27
CA SER A 515 9.83 22.36 1.11
C SER A 515 8.82 21.66 2.00
N LYS A 516 9.29 21.08 3.11
CA LYS A 516 8.43 20.40 4.09
C LYS A 516 8.72 20.90 5.50
N ARG A 517 7.66 21.00 6.30
CA ARG A 517 7.73 21.35 7.72
C ARG A 517 6.90 20.35 8.51
N LEU A 518 7.52 19.74 9.54
CA LEU A 518 6.86 18.88 10.52
C LEU A 518 6.67 19.65 11.85
N LEU A 519 5.48 19.49 12.40
CA LEU A 519 5.16 19.80 13.79
C LEU A 519 4.65 18.51 14.43
N GLY A 520 5.21 18.13 15.57
CA GLY A 520 4.80 16.94 16.32
C GLY A 520 4.64 17.26 17.81
N VAL A 521 3.67 16.61 18.41
CA VAL A 521 3.43 16.60 19.84
C VAL A 521 3.33 15.15 20.25
N GLN A 522 4.23 14.70 21.11
CA GLN A 522 4.21 13.37 21.69
C GLN A 522 3.94 13.51 23.18
N ASP A 523 2.99 12.75 23.70
CA ASP A 523 2.57 12.90 25.08
C ASP A 523 2.14 11.56 25.70
N ASN A 524 2.69 11.24 26.86
CA ASN A 524 2.26 10.11 27.66
C ASN A 524 1.05 10.51 28.53
N LEU A 525 0.12 9.60 28.71
CA LEU A 525 -1.08 9.85 29.50
C LEU A 525 -0.95 9.29 30.91
N GLY A 526 -1.46 10.04 31.88
CA GLY A 526 -1.48 9.62 33.28
C GLY A 526 -0.09 9.40 33.85
N SER A 527 0.10 8.23 34.46
CA SER A 527 1.39 7.80 35.04
C SER A 527 2.22 6.92 34.09
N ASN A 528 1.85 6.84 32.83
CA ASN A 528 2.58 6.04 31.84
C ASN A 528 4.03 6.55 31.74
N GLY A 529 4.96 5.62 31.68
CA GLY A 529 6.40 5.93 31.71
C GLY A 529 7.03 5.90 33.11
N ALA A 530 6.27 5.84 34.19
CA ALA A 530 6.83 5.79 35.54
C ALA A 530 7.70 4.54 35.77
N ALA A 531 7.33 3.40 35.23
CA ALA A 531 8.10 2.16 35.31
C ALA A 531 9.45 2.28 34.60
N CYS A 532 9.47 2.80 33.38
CA CYS A 532 10.66 3.08 32.60
C CYS A 532 11.55 4.13 33.31
N GLY A 533 10.96 5.25 33.77
CA GLY A 533 11.68 6.31 34.50
C GLY A 533 12.38 5.78 35.74
N GLY A 534 11.71 4.93 36.52
CA GLY A 534 12.26 4.25 37.69
C GLY A 534 13.42 3.29 37.32
N ALA A 535 13.26 2.53 36.24
CA ALA A 535 14.29 1.61 35.73
C ALA A 535 15.53 2.37 35.24
N LEU A 536 15.37 3.44 34.49
CA LEU A 536 16.46 4.31 34.02
C LEU A 536 17.21 4.98 35.19
N ALA A 537 16.48 5.55 36.13
CA ALA A 537 17.07 6.15 37.32
C ALA A 537 17.88 5.13 38.11
N ASN A 538 17.40 3.89 38.26
CA ASN A 538 18.08 2.83 38.99
C ASN A 538 19.25 2.21 38.23
N GLN A 539 19.26 2.27 36.90
CA GLN A 539 20.39 1.85 36.08
C GLN A 539 21.62 2.74 36.30
N ASN A 540 21.41 4.05 36.53
CA ASN A 540 22.47 5.00 36.78
C ASN A 540 23.05 4.82 38.22
N PRO A 541 24.36 4.46 38.39
CA PRO A 541 24.95 4.27 39.72
C PRO A 541 24.85 5.49 40.63
N ALA A 542 24.85 6.71 40.08
CA ALA A 542 24.78 7.94 40.86
C ALA A 542 23.37 8.20 41.47
N ASN A 543 22.32 7.64 40.85
CA ASN A 543 20.93 7.83 41.28
C ASN A 543 20.38 6.60 42.05
N ARG A 544 21.18 5.56 42.19
CA ARG A 544 20.79 4.27 42.75
C ARG A 544 20.55 4.37 44.25
N ALA A 545 19.35 4.06 44.69
CA ALA A 545 19.02 4.05 46.10
C ALA A 545 19.79 2.93 46.82
N PRO A 546 20.33 3.17 48.02
CA PRO A 546 20.94 2.10 48.85
C PRO A 546 19.91 0.99 49.16
N SER A 547 20.40 -0.26 49.26
CA SER A 547 19.50 -1.33 49.68
C SER A 547 19.01 -1.10 51.10
N ALA A 548 17.66 -1.17 51.27
CA ALA A 548 17.09 -1.14 52.62
C ALA A 548 17.18 -2.50 53.36
N ILE A 549 17.69 -3.56 52.69
CA ILE A 549 17.76 -4.91 53.23
C ILE A 549 19.19 -5.18 53.69
N PRO A 550 19.44 -5.46 54.99
CA PRO A 550 20.76 -5.73 55.51
C PRO A 550 21.45 -6.91 54.81
N GLY A 551 22.72 -6.74 54.44
CA GLY A 551 23.50 -7.77 53.73
C GLY A 551 23.27 -7.88 52.25
N THR A 552 22.53 -6.96 51.64
CA THR A 552 22.32 -6.89 50.19
C THR A 552 22.81 -5.57 49.62
N VAL A 553 23.14 -5.59 48.31
CA VAL A 553 23.60 -4.41 47.54
C VAL A 553 22.67 -4.25 46.34
N ASN A 554 22.24 -3.02 46.07
CA ASN A 554 21.51 -2.68 44.86
C ASN A 554 22.45 -2.63 43.64
N VAL A 555 22.32 -3.57 42.72
CA VAL A 555 23.14 -3.64 41.48
C VAL A 555 22.55 -2.90 40.30
N GLY A 556 21.34 -2.37 40.47
CA GLY A 556 20.63 -1.63 39.41
C GLY A 556 19.82 -2.52 38.50
N THR A 557 18.95 -1.87 37.71
CA THR A 557 18.08 -2.56 36.74
C THR A 557 18.93 -3.05 35.55
N PRO A 558 18.87 -4.34 35.19
CA PRO A 558 19.57 -4.87 34.03
C PRO A 558 19.14 -4.18 32.74
N ALA A 559 20.08 -3.99 31.80
CA ALA A 559 19.82 -3.34 30.53
C ALA A 559 18.65 -3.98 29.73
N ALA A 560 18.56 -5.33 29.74
CA ALA A 560 17.47 -6.05 29.10
C ALA A 560 16.10 -5.72 29.72
N ALA A 561 16.02 -5.57 31.05
CA ALA A 561 14.77 -5.17 31.70
C ALA A 561 14.44 -3.71 31.42
N VAL A 562 15.44 -2.83 31.36
CA VAL A 562 15.25 -1.43 30.94
C VAL A 562 14.67 -1.37 29.51
N GLY A 563 15.22 -2.14 28.56
CA GLY A 563 14.71 -2.22 27.20
C GLY A 563 13.22 -2.60 27.13
N LEU A 564 12.80 -3.60 27.93
CA LEU A 564 11.39 -4.05 27.97
C LEU A 564 10.45 -3.08 28.69
N LEU A 565 10.95 -2.31 29.66
CA LEU A 565 10.15 -1.30 30.38
C LEU A 565 10.06 0.03 29.63
N CYS A 566 11.05 0.31 28.77
CA CYS A 566 11.17 1.57 28.03
C CYS A 566 10.86 1.40 26.53
N LEU A 567 9.82 0.64 26.23
CA LEU A 567 9.26 0.56 24.88
C LEU A 567 8.72 1.96 24.46
N PRO A 568 8.62 2.27 23.17
CA PRO A 568 8.21 3.61 22.72
C PRO A 568 6.93 4.12 23.37
N TRP A 569 5.96 3.24 23.62
CA TRP A 569 4.67 3.58 24.23
C TRP A 569 4.69 3.72 25.76
N SER A 570 5.81 3.40 26.44
CA SER A 570 5.96 3.50 27.90
C SER A 570 7.20 4.29 28.31
N ASN A 571 7.87 4.95 27.38
CA ASN A 571 9.11 5.68 27.62
C ASN A 571 8.81 7.14 28.03
N PRO A 572 9.20 7.60 29.25
CA PRO A 572 8.89 8.95 29.72
C PRO A 572 9.64 10.05 28.95
N LEU A 573 10.62 9.73 28.12
CA LEU A 573 11.32 10.70 27.28
C LEU A 573 10.44 11.26 26.15
N TYR A 574 9.28 10.63 25.91
CA TYR A 574 8.27 11.14 24.99
C TYR A 574 7.26 12.10 25.66
N ASP A 575 7.24 12.18 27.00
CA ASP A 575 6.29 13.01 27.72
C ASP A 575 6.50 14.49 27.40
N ASN A 576 5.46 15.18 26.93
CA ASN A 576 5.48 16.58 26.48
C ASN A 576 6.56 16.90 25.43
N ARG A 577 7.00 15.91 24.65
CA ARG A 577 7.97 16.13 23.60
C ARG A 577 7.37 16.91 22.44
N ARG A 578 8.05 18.02 22.06
CA ARG A 578 7.67 18.87 20.93
C ARG A 578 8.70 18.73 19.82
N ILE A 579 8.21 18.50 18.61
CA ILE A 579 9.03 18.33 17.41
C ILE A 579 8.70 19.46 16.47
N GLN A 580 9.72 20.13 15.98
CA GLN A 580 9.60 21.15 14.95
C GLN A 580 10.79 21.03 14.02
N GLU A 581 10.57 20.51 12.83
CA GLU A 581 11.60 20.33 11.81
C GLU A 581 11.17 20.99 10.50
N LYS A 582 12.12 21.43 9.71
CA LYS A 582 11.90 22.00 8.39
C LYS A 582 13.10 21.69 7.51
N PHE A 583 12.84 21.30 6.27
CA PHE A 583 13.85 21.26 5.22
C PHE A 583 13.31 21.87 3.93
N SER A 584 14.21 22.18 3.01
CA SER A 584 13.92 22.48 1.62
C SER A 584 15.00 21.90 0.74
N ASP A 585 14.61 21.39 -0.42
CA ASP A 585 15.50 20.73 -1.35
C ASP A 585 15.14 21.10 -2.79
N THR A 586 16.08 20.83 -3.71
CA THR A 586 15.88 21.01 -5.14
C THR A 586 16.38 19.78 -5.89
N ASP A 587 15.57 19.28 -6.84
CA ASP A 587 15.97 18.17 -7.69
C ASP A 587 15.87 18.53 -9.17
N ILE A 588 16.71 17.89 -9.96
CA ILE A 588 16.67 17.94 -11.42
C ILE A 588 16.42 16.55 -11.94
N SER A 589 15.19 16.31 -12.39
CA SER A 589 14.82 15.11 -13.12
C SER A 589 14.91 15.34 -14.61
N GLY A 590 15.23 14.30 -15.39
CA GLY A 590 15.37 14.46 -16.82
C GLY A 590 15.26 13.14 -17.58
N THR A 591 15.02 13.27 -18.87
CA THR A 591 15.03 12.13 -19.82
C THR A 591 15.77 12.51 -21.08
N PHE A 592 16.52 11.56 -21.59
CA PHE A 592 17.16 11.64 -22.90
C PHE A 592 16.88 10.33 -23.64
N LYS A 593 16.20 10.42 -24.80
CA LYS A 593 15.77 9.24 -25.55
C LYS A 593 16.08 9.42 -27.03
N GLY A 594 16.62 8.38 -27.65
CA GLY A 594 16.76 8.29 -29.11
C GLY A 594 15.95 7.11 -29.61
N SER A 595 15.13 7.32 -30.64
CA SER A 595 14.38 6.24 -31.29
C SER A 595 14.66 6.22 -32.81
N TYR A 596 14.79 5.02 -33.35
CA TYR A 596 15.07 4.79 -34.75
C TYR A 596 14.06 3.81 -35.36
N ARG A 597 13.32 4.26 -36.37
CA ARG A 597 12.39 3.44 -37.17
C ARG A 597 13.13 2.80 -38.31
N PHE A 598 13.30 1.48 -38.26
CA PHE A 598 13.86 0.72 -39.39
C PHE A 598 12.88 0.60 -40.54
N ASN A 599 11.60 0.54 -40.23
CA ASN A 599 10.45 0.55 -41.12
C ASN A 599 9.19 0.80 -40.29
N ASP A 600 8.00 0.81 -40.91
CA ASP A 600 6.70 1.03 -40.25
C ASP A 600 6.33 -0.03 -39.20
N ALA A 601 7.02 -1.16 -39.18
CA ALA A 601 6.74 -2.28 -38.29
C ALA A 601 7.77 -2.45 -37.15
N VAL A 602 8.92 -1.77 -37.21
CA VAL A 602 10.02 -1.98 -36.26
C VAL A 602 10.66 -0.66 -35.86
N MET A 603 10.60 -0.35 -34.58
CA MET A 603 11.31 0.76 -33.95
C MET A 603 12.21 0.22 -32.83
N ALA A 604 13.46 0.71 -32.76
CA ALA A 604 14.32 0.52 -31.59
C ALA A 604 14.53 1.87 -30.89
N TYR A 605 14.75 1.81 -29.59
CA TYR A 605 15.06 2.99 -28.79
C TYR A 605 16.08 2.72 -27.71
N ALA A 606 16.78 3.76 -27.32
CA ALA A 606 17.62 3.79 -26.12
C ALA A 606 17.23 5.02 -25.29
N SER A 607 17.16 4.85 -23.99
CA SER A 607 16.79 5.95 -23.09
C SER A 607 17.63 5.97 -21.83
N TYR A 608 17.83 7.18 -21.32
CA TYR A 608 18.23 7.48 -19.95
C TYR A 608 17.15 8.30 -19.29
N ALA A 609 16.83 7.96 -18.05
CA ALA A 609 15.86 8.71 -17.24
C ALA A 609 16.38 8.84 -15.82
N ARG A 610 16.27 10.04 -15.25
CA ARG A 610 16.50 10.33 -13.84
C ARG A 610 15.20 10.77 -13.19
N GLY A 611 14.86 10.12 -12.07
CA GLY A 611 13.72 10.46 -11.22
C GLY A 611 14.12 10.54 -9.76
N TYR A 612 13.21 11.02 -8.91
CA TYR A 612 13.42 11.06 -7.48
C TYR A 612 12.11 10.89 -6.69
N LYS A 613 12.26 10.56 -5.44
CA LYS A 613 11.20 10.53 -4.43
C LYS A 613 11.60 11.44 -3.28
N GLY A 614 10.69 12.32 -2.86
CA GLY A 614 10.99 13.38 -1.91
C GLY A 614 11.46 12.86 -0.55
N ALA A 615 12.35 13.62 0.11
CA ALA A 615 12.68 13.43 1.51
C ALA A 615 11.44 13.63 2.39
N GLY A 616 11.44 13.10 3.62
CA GLY A 616 10.30 13.18 4.50
C GLY A 616 10.62 13.00 5.97
N TYR A 617 9.59 12.76 6.76
CA TYR A 617 9.70 12.57 8.20
C TYR A 617 8.98 11.30 8.65
N ASN A 618 9.63 10.56 9.56
CA ASN A 618 8.99 9.48 10.31
C ASN A 618 7.95 10.07 11.26
N MET A 619 6.67 9.79 11.04
CA MET A 619 5.59 10.22 11.92
C MET A 619 5.25 9.12 12.91
N ASP A 620 6.24 8.70 13.73
CA ASP A 620 6.11 7.62 14.70
C ASP A 620 7.06 7.85 15.89
N ARG A 621 6.91 7.09 16.97
CA ARG A 621 7.80 7.08 18.14
C ARG A 621 9.08 6.29 17.86
N VAL A 622 9.93 6.88 17.04
CA VAL A 622 11.21 6.26 16.67
C VAL A 622 12.25 6.48 17.77
N GLN A 623 12.91 5.40 18.19
CA GLN A 623 13.98 5.44 19.20
C GLN A 623 15.12 4.49 18.87
N THR A 624 16.31 4.84 19.35
CA THR A 624 17.51 3.99 19.33
C THR A 624 17.83 3.54 20.74
N GLY A 625 17.70 2.24 20.99
CA GLY A 625 17.70 1.69 22.35
C GLY A 625 16.52 2.24 23.17
N VAL A 626 16.79 3.11 24.14
CA VAL A 626 15.75 3.79 24.94
C VAL A 626 15.73 5.31 24.73
N THR A 627 16.47 5.82 23.76
CA THR A 627 16.56 7.25 23.49
C THR A 627 15.76 7.58 22.25
N PRO A 628 14.74 8.46 22.35
CA PRO A 628 14.04 8.96 21.17
C PRO A 628 15.01 9.60 20.17
N ASP A 629 14.84 9.32 18.89
CA ASP A 629 15.69 9.92 17.87
C ASP A 629 15.55 11.45 17.87
N ALA A 630 16.68 12.13 17.70
CA ALA A 630 16.72 13.60 17.74
C ALA A 630 16.01 14.24 16.56
N SER A 631 16.09 13.61 15.37
CA SER A 631 15.39 14.01 14.16
C SER A 631 14.57 12.83 13.62
N LEU A 632 13.43 13.14 13.02
CA LEU A 632 12.55 12.18 12.34
C LEU A 632 12.77 12.19 10.82
N PHE A 633 13.71 12.97 10.32
CA PHE A 633 14.02 13.17 8.92
C PHE A 633 14.63 11.92 8.27
N PHE A 634 14.28 11.67 7.00
CA PHE A 634 14.95 10.72 6.12
C PHE A 634 15.19 11.37 4.75
N ASP A 635 16.30 10.97 4.09
CA ASP A 635 16.78 11.57 2.85
C ASP A 635 15.91 11.25 1.64
N ALA A 636 16.02 12.08 0.58
CA ALA A 636 15.40 11.83 -0.72
C ALA A 636 16.05 10.62 -1.41
N GLU A 637 15.23 9.83 -2.09
CA GLU A 637 15.65 8.74 -2.96
C GLU A 637 15.81 9.24 -4.40
N THR A 638 16.88 8.89 -5.07
CA THR A 638 17.07 9.16 -6.50
C THR A 638 17.23 7.88 -7.28
N VAL A 639 16.85 7.90 -8.56
CA VAL A 639 17.01 6.76 -9.47
C VAL A 639 17.56 7.21 -10.81
N ASP A 640 18.58 6.49 -11.28
CA ASP A 640 19.09 6.57 -12.65
C ASP A 640 18.72 5.26 -13.38
N SER A 641 18.09 5.39 -14.55
CA SER A 641 17.59 4.27 -15.34
C SER A 641 18.07 4.34 -16.78
N TYR A 642 18.59 3.22 -17.28
CA TYR A 642 18.95 3.01 -18.67
C TYR A 642 18.06 1.95 -19.28
N GLU A 643 17.50 2.21 -20.46
CA GLU A 643 16.68 1.24 -21.18
C GLU A 643 17.12 1.13 -22.63
N LEU A 644 17.04 -0.11 -23.15
CA LEU A 644 17.21 -0.44 -24.56
C LEU A 644 16.03 -1.30 -24.99
N GLY A 645 15.21 -0.80 -25.91
CA GLY A 645 13.98 -1.47 -26.31
C GLY A 645 13.80 -1.59 -27.81
N VAL A 646 13.00 -2.57 -28.18
CA VAL A 646 12.50 -2.78 -29.55
C VAL A 646 10.99 -2.93 -29.50
N LYS A 647 10.30 -2.15 -30.32
CA LYS A 647 8.85 -2.23 -30.51
C LYS A 647 8.56 -2.75 -31.90
N THR A 648 7.67 -3.74 -31.98
CA THR A 648 7.36 -4.40 -33.25
C THR A 648 5.86 -4.52 -33.46
N THR A 649 5.44 -4.35 -34.70
CA THR A 649 4.10 -4.62 -35.19
C THR A 649 4.17 -5.72 -36.24
N LEU A 650 3.59 -6.88 -35.96
CA LEU A 650 3.73 -8.11 -36.74
C LEU A 650 2.39 -8.53 -37.35
N PHE A 651 2.44 -9.48 -38.30
CA PHE A 651 1.26 -10.10 -38.91
C PHE A 651 0.22 -9.11 -39.46
N ASN A 652 0.66 -8.19 -40.32
CA ASN A 652 -0.19 -7.13 -40.90
C ASN A 652 -0.89 -6.27 -39.80
N ARG A 653 -0.13 -5.91 -38.76
CA ARG A 653 -0.61 -5.06 -37.65
C ARG A 653 -1.66 -5.71 -36.74
N SER A 654 -1.75 -7.03 -36.74
CA SER A 654 -2.61 -7.76 -35.81
C SER A 654 -1.93 -8.13 -34.50
N MET A 655 -0.59 -8.02 -34.41
CA MET A 655 0.18 -8.35 -33.21
C MET A 655 1.21 -7.27 -32.92
N LEU A 656 1.24 -6.83 -31.68
CA LEU A 656 2.36 -6.07 -31.14
C LEU A 656 3.18 -6.98 -30.22
N LEU A 657 4.52 -6.88 -30.33
CA LEU A 657 5.46 -7.51 -29.42
C LEU A 657 6.58 -6.51 -29.13
N ASN A 658 6.69 -6.11 -27.88
CA ASN A 658 7.69 -5.17 -27.41
C ASN A 658 8.64 -5.88 -26.45
N LEU A 659 9.92 -5.56 -26.52
CA LEU A 659 10.97 -6.11 -25.67
C LEU A 659 11.87 -4.99 -25.18
N THR A 660 12.14 -4.91 -23.88
CA THR A 660 12.98 -3.87 -23.30
C THR A 660 13.89 -4.45 -22.22
N TYR A 661 15.19 -4.24 -22.37
CA TYR A 661 16.16 -4.39 -21.28
C TYR A 661 16.19 -3.11 -20.46
N PHE A 662 16.25 -3.24 -19.13
CA PHE A 662 16.37 -2.11 -18.20
C PHE A 662 17.48 -2.34 -17.17
N ASP A 663 18.12 -1.25 -16.74
CA ASP A 663 19.08 -1.20 -15.64
C ASP A 663 18.81 0.06 -14.82
N GLN A 664 18.36 -0.11 -13.57
CA GLN A 664 17.94 0.95 -12.65
C GLN A 664 18.79 0.90 -11.39
N LYS A 665 19.33 2.07 -11.01
CA LYS A 665 20.10 2.25 -9.79
C LYS A 665 19.40 3.27 -8.91
N PHE A 666 18.94 2.85 -7.73
CA PHE A 666 18.38 3.70 -6.70
C PHE A 666 19.45 4.03 -5.67
N GLU A 667 19.59 5.30 -5.33
CA GLU A 667 20.46 5.79 -4.25
C GLU A 667 19.58 6.31 -3.10
N ASN A 668 19.99 6.08 -1.85
CA ASN A 668 19.21 6.36 -0.64
C ASN A 668 17.81 5.74 -0.70
N PHE A 669 17.71 4.47 -1.12
CA PHE A 669 16.42 3.78 -1.27
C PHE A 669 15.65 3.79 0.04
N GLN A 670 14.47 4.41 0.04
CA GLN A 670 13.64 4.59 1.23
C GLN A 670 12.90 3.29 1.56
N LEU A 671 13.44 2.52 2.51
CA LEU A 671 12.86 1.27 3.00
C LEU A 671 12.09 1.52 4.29
N ASN A 672 10.78 1.33 4.30
CA ASN A 672 10.00 1.29 5.54
C ASN A 672 10.05 -0.12 6.13
N THR A 673 10.53 -0.26 7.36
CA THR A 673 10.65 -1.55 8.05
C THR A 673 10.14 -1.48 9.48
N PHE A 674 9.59 -2.60 9.97
CA PHE A 674 9.17 -2.74 11.35
C PHE A 674 10.35 -3.20 12.21
N LEU A 675 10.77 -2.37 13.15
CA LEU A 675 11.89 -2.68 14.07
C LEU A 675 11.44 -3.36 15.39
N GLY A 676 10.31 -4.05 15.35
CA GLY A 676 9.75 -4.76 16.50
C GLY A 676 8.82 -3.93 17.37
N THR A 677 8.93 -2.60 17.35
CA THR A 677 8.14 -1.67 18.17
C THR A 677 7.62 -0.44 17.43
N ALA A 678 8.19 -0.11 16.29
CA ALA A 678 7.82 1.03 15.46
C ALA A 678 8.17 0.79 14.00
N PHE A 679 7.44 1.41 13.09
CA PHE A 679 7.81 1.50 11.68
C PHE A 679 8.80 2.64 11.46
N VAL A 680 9.89 2.36 10.77
CA VAL A 680 10.94 3.33 10.51
C VAL A 680 11.34 3.30 9.05
N VAL A 681 11.39 4.46 8.42
CA VAL A 681 12.00 4.63 7.09
C VAL A 681 13.50 4.75 7.26
N GLU A 682 14.23 3.84 6.65
CA GLU A 682 15.69 3.87 6.53
C GLU A 682 16.09 4.14 5.09
N SER A 683 17.08 5.02 4.90
CA SER A 683 17.70 5.26 3.61
C SER A 683 18.78 4.21 3.37
N ILE A 684 18.45 3.15 2.62
CA ILE A 684 19.41 2.12 2.21
C ILE A 684 20.33 2.72 1.14
N PRO A 685 21.65 2.58 1.26
CA PRO A 685 22.60 3.29 0.39
C PRO A 685 22.33 3.08 -1.09
N GLU A 686 22.11 1.84 -1.52
CA GLU A 686 21.88 1.52 -2.93
C GLU A 686 21.03 0.27 -3.11
N LEU A 687 20.07 0.35 -4.06
CA LEU A 687 19.33 -0.79 -4.60
C LEU A 687 19.47 -0.78 -6.12
N THR A 688 19.79 -1.94 -6.72
CA THR A 688 19.81 -2.09 -8.18
C THR A 688 18.70 -3.01 -8.64
N SER A 689 18.07 -2.67 -9.77
CA SER A 689 17.06 -3.50 -10.43
C SER A 689 17.37 -3.59 -11.92
N ARG A 690 17.66 -4.81 -12.40
CA ARG A 690 18.03 -5.08 -13.80
C ARG A 690 17.17 -6.19 -14.35
N GLY A 691 16.85 -6.09 -15.64
CA GLY A 691 16.03 -7.15 -16.20
C GLY A 691 15.54 -6.90 -17.61
N VAL A 692 14.50 -7.65 -17.95
CA VAL A 692 13.86 -7.60 -19.27
C VAL A 692 12.34 -7.59 -19.08
N ASP A 693 11.69 -6.66 -19.76
CA ASP A 693 10.23 -6.64 -19.94
C ASP A 693 9.88 -7.06 -21.37
N ALA A 694 8.89 -7.92 -21.51
CA ALA A 694 8.24 -8.24 -22.78
C ALA A 694 6.73 -8.09 -22.63
N ASP A 695 6.10 -7.35 -23.53
CA ASP A 695 4.65 -7.14 -23.58
C ASP A 695 4.13 -7.51 -24.97
N MET A 696 2.99 -8.22 -25.02
CA MET A 696 2.37 -8.68 -26.27
C MET A 696 0.87 -8.43 -26.25
N VAL A 697 0.33 -7.92 -27.34
CA VAL A 697 -1.11 -7.93 -27.67
C VAL A 697 -1.27 -8.56 -29.04
N TRP A 698 -2.17 -9.52 -29.18
CA TRP A 698 -2.38 -10.23 -30.44
C TRP A 698 -3.87 -10.44 -30.71
N PHE A 699 -4.37 -9.74 -31.71
CA PHE A 699 -5.66 -10.02 -32.37
C PHE A 699 -5.44 -11.21 -33.31
N THR A 700 -5.84 -12.40 -32.87
CA THR A 700 -5.53 -13.62 -33.59
C THR A 700 -6.29 -13.73 -34.92
N PRO A 701 -5.89 -14.63 -35.86
CA PRO A 701 -6.68 -14.86 -37.04
C PRO A 701 -8.05 -15.52 -36.80
N VAL A 702 -8.29 -15.98 -35.57
CA VAL A 702 -9.62 -16.45 -35.15
C VAL A 702 -10.44 -15.27 -34.76
N GLU A 703 -11.52 -15.01 -35.48
CA GLU A 703 -12.44 -13.90 -35.25
C GLU A 703 -12.93 -13.89 -33.79
N GLY A 704 -12.80 -12.73 -33.13
CA GLY A 704 -13.19 -12.54 -31.73
C GLY A 704 -12.19 -13.06 -30.70
N LEU A 705 -11.05 -13.66 -31.09
CA LEU A 705 -10.05 -14.17 -30.16
C LEU A 705 -8.83 -13.24 -30.07
N MET A 706 -8.61 -12.71 -28.87
CA MET A 706 -7.47 -11.85 -28.55
C MET A 706 -6.64 -12.48 -27.43
N PHE A 707 -5.33 -12.29 -27.50
CA PHE A 707 -4.40 -12.57 -26.42
C PHE A 707 -3.67 -11.28 -26.01
N GLN A 708 -3.58 -11.03 -24.70
CA GLN A 708 -2.72 -10.00 -24.13
C GLN A 708 -1.91 -10.60 -23.00
N GLY A 709 -0.63 -10.26 -22.90
CA GLY A 709 0.20 -10.78 -21.83
C GLY A 709 1.61 -10.22 -21.86
N GLY A 710 2.40 -10.64 -20.89
CA GLY A 710 3.80 -10.22 -20.82
C GLY A 710 4.59 -10.99 -19.79
N VAL A 711 5.88 -10.76 -19.83
CA VAL A 711 6.89 -11.39 -18.98
C VAL A 711 7.84 -10.31 -18.48
N THR A 712 8.08 -10.29 -17.18
CA THR A 712 9.15 -9.49 -16.59
C THR A 712 10.12 -10.43 -15.88
N TYR A 713 11.39 -10.35 -16.26
CA TYR A 713 12.51 -10.86 -15.47
C TYR A 713 13.16 -9.70 -14.73
N THR A 714 13.37 -9.84 -13.42
CA THR A 714 13.91 -8.78 -12.59
C THR A 714 14.94 -9.33 -11.59
N ASP A 715 16.19 -8.90 -11.69
CA ASP A 715 17.21 -9.09 -10.66
C ASP A 715 17.31 -7.79 -9.84
N ALA A 716 16.49 -7.70 -8.78
CA ALA A 716 16.49 -6.57 -7.86
C ALA A 716 17.23 -6.95 -6.57
N LYS A 717 18.26 -6.16 -6.21
CA LYS A 717 19.14 -6.43 -5.06
C LYS A 717 19.48 -5.18 -4.28
N TYR A 718 19.54 -5.32 -2.96
CA TYR A 718 20.28 -4.39 -2.12
C TYR A 718 21.78 -4.59 -2.37
N ASN A 719 22.51 -3.53 -2.62
CA ASN A 719 23.96 -3.62 -2.74
C ASN A 719 24.59 -3.84 -1.37
N ASP A 720 25.86 -4.23 -1.35
CA ASP A 720 26.60 -4.41 -0.09
C ASP A 720 26.71 -3.07 0.64
N PHE A 721 26.42 -3.09 1.93
CA PHE A 721 26.60 -1.96 2.83
C PHE A 721 26.92 -2.44 4.25
N THR A 722 27.44 -1.54 5.07
CA THR A 722 27.83 -1.77 6.48
C THR A 722 27.05 -0.84 7.40
N ALA A 723 27.20 -1.03 8.70
CA ALA A 723 26.61 -0.12 9.68
C ALA A 723 27.07 1.35 9.51
N ALA A 724 28.29 1.58 9.00
CA ALA A 724 28.82 2.93 8.79
C ALA A 724 28.15 3.67 7.62
N ASP A 725 27.51 2.95 6.72
CA ASP A 725 26.85 3.53 5.53
C ASP A 725 25.41 3.97 5.81
N LEU A 726 24.85 3.58 6.99
CA LEU A 726 23.51 3.99 7.41
C LEU A 726 23.53 5.32 8.16
N SER A 727 22.48 6.10 8.02
CA SER A 727 22.26 7.35 8.77
C SER A 727 22.23 7.09 10.29
N ASN A 728 21.73 5.92 10.73
CA ASN A 728 21.78 5.45 12.10
C ASN A 728 22.43 4.05 12.18
N PRO A 729 23.76 3.96 12.42
CA PRO A 729 24.49 2.68 12.50
C PRO A 729 23.92 1.67 13.51
N ALA A 730 23.22 2.13 14.55
CA ALA A 730 22.65 1.26 15.59
C ALA A 730 21.46 0.44 15.09
N ARG A 731 20.92 0.74 13.92
CA ARG A 731 19.81 0.02 13.27
C ARG A 731 20.28 -1.13 12.37
N PHE A 732 21.59 -1.18 12.06
CA PHE A 732 22.17 -2.21 11.21
C PHE A 732 21.84 -3.65 11.65
N PRO A 733 21.78 -4.00 12.94
CA PRO A 733 21.42 -5.35 13.36
C PRO A 733 20.07 -5.84 12.80
N ALA A 734 19.07 -4.98 12.75
CA ALA A 734 17.75 -5.31 12.19
C ALA A 734 17.75 -5.42 10.66
N LEU A 735 18.72 -4.80 9.99
CA LEU A 735 18.87 -4.76 8.54
C LEU A 735 19.99 -5.68 8.03
N SER A 736 20.57 -6.49 8.90
CA SER A 736 21.80 -7.24 8.61
C SER A 736 21.64 -8.36 7.56
N LEU A 737 20.42 -8.69 7.18
CA LEU A 737 20.13 -9.65 6.10
C LEU A 737 20.02 -8.99 4.71
N LEU A 738 19.97 -7.66 4.64
CA LEU A 738 19.78 -6.94 3.40
C LEU A 738 21.03 -6.86 2.51
N PRO A 739 22.25 -6.59 3.03
CA PRO A 739 23.43 -6.39 2.20
C PRO A 739 23.67 -7.54 1.22
N GLY A 740 23.70 -7.23 -0.08
CA GLY A 740 23.88 -8.18 -1.19
C GLY A 740 22.69 -9.10 -1.47
N ALA A 741 21.59 -9.01 -0.69
CA ALA A 741 20.44 -9.88 -0.84
C ALA A 741 19.45 -9.37 -1.90
N ARG A 742 18.62 -10.29 -2.45
CA ARG A 742 17.47 -9.96 -3.30
C ARG A 742 16.49 -9.08 -2.52
N ALA A 743 15.98 -8.07 -3.18
CA ALA A 743 15.03 -7.13 -2.57
C ALA A 743 13.74 -7.83 -2.14
N SER A 744 13.14 -7.35 -1.06
CA SER A 744 11.83 -7.82 -0.60
C SER A 744 10.74 -7.54 -1.65
N PHE A 745 9.74 -8.41 -1.71
CA PHE A 745 8.62 -8.32 -2.67
C PHE A 745 9.04 -8.29 -4.16
N ALA A 746 10.21 -8.79 -4.50
CA ALA A 746 10.80 -8.77 -5.83
C ALA A 746 10.95 -10.20 -6.39
N PRO A 747 9.90 -10.76 -7.02
CA PRO A 747 10.03 -12.03 -7.74
C PRO A 747 10.97 -11.88 -8.93
N GLU A 748 11.80 -12.89 -9.20
CA GLU A 748 12.69 -12.86 -10.38
C GLU A 748 11.91 -12.94 -11.69
N TRP A 749 10.87 -13.76 -11.72
CA TRP A 749 9.98 -13.90 -12.87
C TRP A 749 8.55 -13.58 -12.50
N SER A 750 7.94 -12.74 -13.29
CA SER A 750 6.51 -12.43 -13.25
C SER A 750 5.93 -12.56 -14.65
N LEU A 751 4.98 -13.46 -14.82
CA LEU A 751 4.31 -13.70 -16.10
C LEU A 751 2.84 -13.40 -15.94
N THR A 752 2.25 -12.73 -16.92
CA THR A 752 0.80 -12.50 -16.99
C THR A 752 0.29 -12.85 -18.39
N GLY A 753 -0.95 -13.33 -18.47
CA GLY A 753 -1.61 -13.60 -19.72
C GLY A 753 -3.11 -13.55 -19.59
N ALA A 754 -3.77 -12.92 -20.54
CA ALA A 754 -5.22 -12.89 -20.68
C ALA A 754 -5.62 -13.37 -22.07
N LEU A 755 -6.54 -14.29 -22.15
CA LEU A 755 -7.13 -14.81 -23.37
C LEU A 755 -8.60 -14.40 -23.36
N ALA A 756 -9.01 -13.54 -24.29
CA ALA A 756 -10.36 -13.08 -24.47
C ALA A 756 -10.94 -13.60 -25.78
N PHE A 757 -12.16 -14.10 -25.72
CA PHE A 757 -12.93 -14.51 -26.87
C PHE A 757 -14.33 -13.94 -26.78
N ASP A 758 -14.78 -13.30 -27.82
CA ASP A 758 -16.15 -12.80 -27.93
C ASP A 758 -16.63 -12.90 -29.37
N ARG A 759 -17.84 -13.44 -29.56
CA ARG A 759 -18.39 -13.66 -30.88
C ARG A 759 -19.93 -13.68 -30.88
N SER A 760 -20.52 -13.29 -32.03
CA SER A 760 -21.91 -13.57 -32.33
C SER A 760 -22.17 -15.07 -32.37
N LEU A 761 -23.19 -15.53 -31.62
CA LEU A 761 -23.68 -16.91 -31.60
C LEU A 761 -24.84 -17.12 -32.58
N GLY A 762 -25.29 -16.05 -33.25
CA GLY A 762 -26.49 -16.01 -34.07
C GLY A 762 -27.78 -15.90 -33.27
N GLY A 763 -28.88 -15.58 -33.94
CA GLY A 763 -30.17 -15.38 -33.30
C GLY A 763 -30.27 -14.15 -32.39
N GLY A 764 -29.41 -13.16 -32.58
CA GLY A 764 -29.36 -11.93 -31.79
C GLY A 764 -28.62 -12.09 -30.43
N LEU A 765 -27.86 -13.17 -30.28
CA LEU A 765 -27.04 -13.45 -29.08
C LEU A 765 -25.55 -13.39 -29.42
N ARG A 766 -24.77 -12.89 -28.48
CA ARG A 766 -23.30 -13.00 -28.42
C ARG A 766 -22.87 -13.80 -27.21
N GLY A 767 -21.69 -14.37 -27.28
CA GLY A 767 -21.08 -15.08 -26.13
C GLY A 767 -19.60 -15.09 -26.20
N GLY A 768 -19.00 -15.10 -25.02
CA GLY A 768 -17.55 -14.99 -24.89
C GLY A 768 -17.04 -15.62 -23.61
N PHE A 769 -15.71 -15.67 -23.52
CA PHE A 769 -15.01 -15.98 -22.28
C PHE A 769 -13.75 -15.13 -22.15
N ASN A 770 -13.34 -14.91 -20.93
CA ASN A 770 -12.03 -14.37 -20.57
C ASN A 770 -11.36 -15.32 -19.58
N LEU A 771 -10.06 -15.57 -19.78
CA LEU A 771 -9.23 -16.33 -18.87
C LEU A 771 -7.94 -15.55 -18.65
N SER A 772 -7.65 -15.12 -17.43
CA SER A 772 -6.43 -14.41 -17.08
C SER A 772 -5.65 -15.17 -16.03
N ALA A 773 -4.32 -15.11 -16.11
CA ALA A 773 -3.42 -15.78 -15.17
C ALA A 773 -2.19 -14.92 -14.88
N LYS A 774 -1.72 -15.00 -13.64
CA LYS A 774 -0.43 -14.46 -13.20
C LYS A 774 0.37 -15.55 -12.51
N TYR A 775 1.60 -15.75 -12.96
CA TYR A 775 2.61 -16.55 -12.28
C TYR A 775 3.67 -15.64 -11.67
N SER A 776 4.11 -15.95 -10.45
CA SER A 776 5.21 -15.29 -9.75
C SER A 776 6.14 -16.32 -9.15
N THR A 777 7.45 -16.14 -9.31
CA THR A 777 8.44 -16.94 -8.57
C THR A 777 8.46 -16.54 -7.09
N ASP A 778 9.22 -17.30 -6.30
CA ASP A 778 9.44 -17.05 -4.88
C ASP A 778 10.02 -15.66 -4.59
N TYR A 779 9.64 -15.09 -3.44
CA TYR A 779 10.20 -13.85 -2.92
C TYR A 779 9.93 -13.75 -1.41
N ASN A 780 10.69 -12.89 -0.71
CA ASN A 780 10.43 -12.61 0.70
C ASN A 780 9.38 -11.51 0.85
N THR A 781 8.38 -11.72 1.71
CA THR A 781 7.23 -10.83 1.95
C THR A 781 7.43 -9.89 3.15
N GLY A 782 8.65 -9.75 3.64
CA GLY A 782 9.01 -8.83 4.72
C GLY A 782 10.17 -7.91 4.34
N SER A 783 10.14 -6.67 4.78
CA SER A 783 11.18 -5.67 4.49
C SER A 783 12.52 -5.94 5.20
N ASP A 784 12.56 -6.85 6.17
CA ASP A 784 13.73 -7.27 6.94
C ASP A 784 14.37 -8.57 6.44
N LEU A 785 13.77 -9.21 5.44
CA LEU A 785 14.19 -10.47 4.82
C LEU A 785 14.31 -11.67 5.80
N LEU A 786 13.54 -11.68 6.89
CA LEU A 786 13.52 -12.83 7.78
C LEU A 786 12.99 -14.08 7.06
N PRO A 787 13.66 -15.26 7.16
CA PRO A 787 13.33 -16.44 6.35
C PRO A 787 11.92 -17.02 6.53
N TYR A 788 11.28 -16.80 7.70
CA TYR A 788 9.90 -17.26 7.93
C TYR A 788 8.84 -16.40 7.23
N LYS A 789 9.27 -15.41 6.42
CA LYS A 789 8.43 -14.54 5.58
C LYS A 789 8.56 -14.86 4.09
N ASP A 790 9.27 -15.93 3.74
CA ASP A 790 9.39 -16.35 2.35
C ASP A 790 8.05 -16.87 1.82
N GLN A 791 7.70 -16.41 0.62
CA GLN A 791 6.58 -16.88 -0.19
C GLN A 791 7.12 -17.73 -1.33
N GLU A 792 6.64 -18.95 -1.46
CA GLU A 792 6.95 -19.83 -2.59
C GLU A 792 6.33 -19.32 -3.89
N ALA A 793 6.78 -19.86 -5.03
CA ALA A 793 6.19 -19.54 -6.33
C ALA A 793 4.71 -19.93 -6.38
N PHE A 794 3.89 -19.09 -7.01
CA PHE A 794 2.43 -19.29 -7.06
C PHE A 794 1.82 -18.83 -8.39
N THR A 795 0.59 -19.32 -8.66
CA THR A 795 -0.18 -18.97 -9.85
C THR A 795 -1.62 -18.66 -9.51
N VAL A 796 -2.07 -17.44 -9.80
CA VAL A 796 -3.48 -17.04 -9.68
C VAL A 796 -4.13 -17.09 -11.06
N VAL A 797 -5.32 -17.66 -11.15
CA VAL A 797 -6.12 -17.75 -12.39
C VAL A 797 -7.51 -17.20 -12.14
N ASN A 798 -7.94 -16.28 -13.00
CA ASN A 798 -9.30 -15.72 -13.03
C ASN A 798 -9.98 -16.11 -14.33
N GLY A 799 -11.30 -16.23 -14.31
CA GLY A 799 -12.07 -16.57 -15.51
C GLY A 799 -13.46 -15.97 -15.49
N ARG A 800 -14.00 -15.68 -16.67
CA ARG A 800 -15.33 -15.15 -16.89
C ARG A 800 -15.94 -15.78 -18.14
N ILE A 801 -17.22 -16.10 -18.09
CA ILE A 801 -18.03 -16.52 -19.23
C ILE A 801 -19.16 -15.52 -19.36
N THR A 802 -19.32 -14.96 -20.54
CA THR A 802 -20.32 -13.93 -20.88
C THR A 802 -21.33 -14.47 -21.88
N ILE A 803 -22.60 -14.19 -21.68
CA ILE A 803 -23.65 -14.30 -22.68
C ILE A 803 -24.47 -13.01 -22.68
N GLY A 804 -24.86 -12.53 -23.85
CA GLY A 804 -25.62 -11.27 -23.97
C GLY A 804 -26.33 -11.14 -25.31
N SER A 805 -27.00 -9.99 -25.47
CA SER A 805 -27.56 -9.61 -26.75
C SER A 805 -26.47 -9.13 -27.70
N GLU A 806 -26.64 -9.34 -29.00
CA GLU A 806 -25.69 -8.93 -30.02
C GLU A 806 -25.52 -7.40 -30.10
N ASP A 807 -26.57 -6.65 -29.72
CA ASP A 807 -26.56 -5.19 -29.62
C ASP A 807 -26.04 -4.66 -28.24
N GLU A 808 -25.48 -5.54 -27.42
CA GLU A 808 -24.91 -5.25 -26.11
C GLU A 808 -25.86 -4.60 -25.08
N ARG A 809 -27.15 -4.65 -25.33
CA ARG A 809 -28.12 -4.07 -24.38
C ARG A 809 -28.22 -4.80 -23.05
N TRP A 810 -27.86 -6.06 -23.02
CA TRP A 810 -27.72 -6.81 -21.77
C TRP A 810 -26.65 -7.89 -21.90
N THR A 811 -25.93 -8.12 -20.78
CA THR A 811 -25.01 -9.25 -20.63
C THR A 811 -25.19 -9.90 -19.26
N ILE A 812 -24.97 -11.21 -19.22
CA ILE A 812 -24.86 -11.99 -17.98
C ILE A 812 -23.47 -12.60 -17.98
N ASP A 813 -22.71 -12.28 -16.95
CA ASP A 813 -21.37 -12.81 -16.69
C ASP A 813 -21.41 -13.79 -15.54
N VAL A 814 -20.82 -14.98 -15.72
CA VAL A 814 -20.46 -15.90 -14.64
C VAL A 814 -18.95 -15.84 -14.49
N TRP A 815 -18.48 -15.42 -13.33
CA TRP A 815 -17.06 -15.17 -13.11
C TRP A 815 -16.53 -15.89 -11.88
N GLY A 816 -15.20 -16.10 -11.86
CA GLY A 816 -14.47 -16.55 -10.69
C GLY A 816 -13.07 -15.99 -10.69
N GLN A 817 -12.61 -15.60 -9.50
CA GLN A 817 -11.26 -15.17 -9.22
C GLN A 817 -10.56 -16.23 -8.37
N ASN A 818 -9.24 -16.34 -8.54
CA ASN A 818 -8.44 -17.38 -7.88
C ASN A 818 -9.06 -18.77 -8.04
N LEU A 819 -9.41 -19.17 -9.27
CA LEU A 819 -10.13 -20.41 -9.58
C LEU A 819 -9.44 -21.66 -9.06
N LEU A 820 -8.11 -21.66 -8.98
CA LEU A 820 -7.31 -22.76 -8.48
C LEU A 820 -7.28 -22.82 -6.94
N GLN A 821 -7.84 -21.82 -6.28
CA GLN A 821 -7.75 -21.63 -4.83
C GLN A 821 -6.30 -21.62 -4.33
N GLU A 822 -5.46 -20.88 -5.06
CA GLU A 822 -4.06 -20.71 -4.68
C GLU A 822 -3.97 -19.92 -3.38
N GLU A 823 -3.19 -20.45 -2.45
CA GLU A 823 -2.99 -19.85 -1.14
C GLU A 823 -1.60 -19.23 -1.08
N TYR A 824 -1.52 -17.92 -0.88
CA TYR A 824 -0.27 -17.18 -0.82
C TYR A 824 -0.30 -16.06 0.21
N THR A 825 0.88 -15.71 0.70
CA THR A 825 1.09 -14.60 1.63
C THR A 825 1.30 -13.30 0.84
N GLN A 826 0.52 -12.28 1.16
CA GLN A 826 0.77 -10.92 0.66
C GLN A 826 1.91 -10.25 1.46
N VAL A 827 1.81 -10.28 2.79
CA VAL A 827 2.80 -9.70 3.70
C VAL A 827 2.96 -10.59 4.92
N GLY A 828 4.19 -11.00 5.20
CA GLY A 828 4.57 -11.69 6.43
C GLY A 828 5.23 -10.74 7.42
N PHE A 829 4.89 -10.85 8.71
CA PHE A 829 5.49 -10.01 9.74
C PHE A 829 5.66 -10.76 11.06
N ALA A 830 6.62 -10.31 11.88
CA ALA A 830 6.78 -10.82 13.24
C ALA A 830 5.75 -10.15 14.15
N ALA A 831 4.97 -10.95 14.88
CA ALA A 831 3.92 -10.45 15.77
C ALA A 831 4.51 -9.57 16.89
N PRO A 832 3.98 -8.38 17.13
CA PRO A 832 4.47 -7.49 18.17
C PRO A 832 4.50 -8.15 19.55
N LEU A 833 5.52 -7.84 20.35
CA LEU A 833 5.72 -8.33 21.72
C LEU A 833 5.86 -9.85 21.88
N GLN A 834 5.99 -10.62 20.81
CA GLN A 834 6.02 -12.09 20.86
C GLN A 834 7.39 -12.65 20.49
N GLY A 835 8.08 -13.21 21.48
CA GLY A 835 9.42 -13.79 21.29
C GLY A 835 10.48 -12.75 20.94
N THR A 836 11.33 -13.04 19.95
CA THR A 836 12.40 -12.13 19.48
C THR A 836 11.88 -10.97 18.63
N ALA A 837 10.58 -10.89 18.37
CA ALA A 837 9.98 -9.88 17.49
C ALA A 837 10.28 -8.42 17.86
N PHE A 838 10.54 -8.15 19.14
CA PHE A 838 10.81 -6.81 19.66
C PHE A 838 12.20 -6.67 20.31
N THR A 839 13.05 -7.70 20.18
CA THR A 839 14.42 -7.68 20.72
C THR A 839 15.42 -7.78 19.58
N ASN A 840 16.16 -6.71 19.34
CA ASN A 840 17.27 -6.73 18.38
C ASN A 840 18.55 -7.23 19.05
N THR A 841 19.21 -8.21 18.44
CA THR A 841 20.53 -8.65 18.85
C THR A 841 21.55 -7.60 18.40
N THR A 842 22.18 -6.91 19.34
CA THR A 842 23.23 -5.91 19.05
C THR A 842 24.63 -6.50 18.97
N THR A 843 24.78 -7.78 19.27
CA THR A 843 26.08 -8.49 19.26
C THR A 843 26.13 -9.43 18.06
N PRO A 844 27.06 -9.26 17.12
CA PRO A 844 27.18 -10.13 15.96
C PRO A 844 27.56 -11.55 16.39
N GLN A 845 27.11 -12.52 15.64
CA GLN A 845 27.51 -13.91 15.75
C GLN A 845 28.92 -14.14 15.20
N ALA A 846 29.46 -15.35 15.38
CA ALA A 846 30.78 -15.72 14.87
C ALA A 846 30.94 -15.59 13.36
N ASN A 847 29.82 -15.67 12.59
CA ASN A 847 29.77 -15.46 11.13
C ASN A 847 29.57 -13.99 10.73
N GLY A 848 29.50 -13.06 11.67
CA GLY A 848 29.29 -11.64 11.40
C GLY A 848 27.82 -11.20 11.24
N THR A 849 26.86 -12.15 11.22
CA THR A 849 25.43 -11.84 11.14
C THR A 849 24.85 -11.59 12.53
N TYR A 850 23.76 -10.83 12.60
CA TYR A 850 23.00 -10.59 13.84
C TYR A 850 21.80 -11.52 13.98
N TYR A 851 21.34 -12.12 12.89
CA TYR A 851 20.23 -13.06 12.88
C TYR A 851 20.69 -14.50 12.97
N ASN A 852 19.99 -15.31 13.77
CA ASN A 852 20.19 -16.75 13.87
C ASN A 852 18.85 -17.48 13.95
N ILE A 853 18.55 -18.24 12.90
CA ILE A 853 17.30 -18.99 12.77
C ILE A 853 17.10 -20.01 13.94
N ALA A 854 18.17 -20.53 14.50
CA ALA A 854 18.09 -21.49 15.60
C ALA A 854 17.65 -20.87 16.93
N THR A 855 17.82 -19.57 17.09
CA THR A 855 17.42 -18.81 18.29
C THR A 855 16.24 -17.87 18.03
N ASP A 856 15.67 -17.89 16.83
CA ASP A 856 14.47 -17.12 16.52
C ASP A 856 13.26 -17.73 17.25
N THR A 857 12.72 -16.95 18.17
CA THR A 857 11.54 -17.29 18.99
C THR A 857 10.34 -16.43 18.66
N ALA A 858 10.37 -15.67 17.56
CA ALA A 858 9.25 -14.83 17.15
C ALA A 858 8.02 -15.66 16.74
N THR A 859 6.86 -15.14 17.05
CA THR A 859 5.62 -15.54 16.39
C THR A 859 5.52 -14.80 15.06
N TYR A 860 5.15 -15.49 13.99
CA TYR A 860 4.98 -14.89 12.67
C TYR A 860 3.52 -14.94 12.25
N ASN A 861 3.06 -13.83 11.74
CA ASN A 861 1.73 -13.63 11.18
C ASN A 861 1.82 -13.30 9.68
N ALA A 862 0.71 -13.51 8.97
CA ALA A 862 0.59 -13.16 7.57
C ALA A 862 -0.78 -12.59 7.23
N TYR A 863 -0.78 -11.61 6.31
CA TYR A 863 -1.94 -11.21 5.53
C TYR A 863 -1.94 -12.04 4.25
N LEU A 864 -3.03 -12.77 4.01
CA LEU A 864 -3.13 -13.71 2.89
C LEU A 864 -3.73 -13.07 1.66
N GLY A 865 -3.42 -13.61 0.49
CA GLY A 865 -4.13 -13.31 -0.74
C GLY A 865 -5.61 -13.68 -0.65
N ALA A 866 -6.46 -13.09 -1.49
CA ALA A 866 -7.88 -13.39 -1.52
C ALA A 866 -8.14 -14.88 -1.84
N PRO A 867 -9.09 -15.55 -1.18
CA PRO A 867 -9.49 -16.91 -1.51
C PRO A 867 -10.20 -16.95 -2.87
N ARG A 868 -10.61 -18.14 -3.30
CA ARG A 868 -11.47 -18.27 -4.48
C ARG A 868 -12.82 -17.59 -4.26
N THR A 869 -13.11 -16.60 -5.10
CA THR A 869 -14.41 -15.94 -5.19
C THR A 869 -15.08 -16.30 -6.52
N TRP A 870 -16.39 -16.30 -6.55
CA TRP A 870 -17.18 -16.50 -7.76
C TRP A 870 -18.52 -15.80 -7.64
N GLY A 871 -19.10 -15.46 -8.77
CA GLY A 871 -20.40 -14.79 -8.78
C GLY A 871 -21.00 -14.66 -10.18
N VAL A 872 -22.09 -13.93 -10.19
CA VAL A 872 -22.84 -13.58 -11.40
C VAL A 872 -23.05 -12.09 -11.44
N THR A 873 -22.84 -11.49 -12.61
CA THR A 873 -23.09 -10.07 -12.88
C THR A 873 -24.07 -9.93 -14.03
N LEU A 874 -25.11 -9.13 -13.85
CA LEU A 874 -26.00 -8.68 -14.89
C LEU A 874 -25.66 -7.23 -15.24
N LYS A 875 -25.37 -6.96 -16.51
CA LYS A 875 -25.19 -5.60 -17.05
C LYS A 875 -26.32 -5.29 -18.01
N VAL A 876 -26.79 -4.05 -17.98
CA VAL A 876 -27.83 -3.54 -18.90
C VAL A 876 -27.37 -2.18 -19.40
N LYS A 877 -27.46 -1.94 -20.70
CA LYS A 877 -27.08 -0.69 -21.36
C LYS A 877 -28.15 -0.20 -22.31
N TYR A 878 -28.47 1.08 -22.29
CA TYR A 878 -29.42 1.76 -23.13
C TYR A 878 -28.85 3.04 -23.75
#